data_a1555390c5c2c642f67ca43930ca482b
#
_entry.id   a1555390c5c2c642f67ca43930ca482b
#
_cell.length_a   1.000
_cell.length_b   1.000
_cell.length_c   1.000
_cell.angle_alpha   90.00
_cell.angle_beta   90.00
_cell.angle_gamma   90.00
#
_symmetry.space_group_name_H-M   'P 1'
#
loop_
_entity.id
_entity.type
_entity.pdbx_description
1 polymer ?
#
loop_
_entity_poly.entity_id
_entity_poly.type
_entity_poly.pdbx_seq_one_letter_code
_entity_poly.pdbx_strand_id
1 'polypeptide(L)'
;MKHFTGERRKARELAVQVLFHLEFSDNDPLEAFRLIGENFEMAESMTDFSKALVRGVCDQKSKLDKVISRSSKHWRLERMARLDRSILRLATYEMMFLKDIPPRVSLDEAVEIGKRFGGEDSSRYINGVLDNIYNTLDSQRDEETFSTTEHNSEGTKEPNNIGKVNMKYNPLELEPRWQTHWEKTGIFKAKEDPSKEKYYLLEMFPYPSGKIHIGHVRNYTIGDVVARYKKMCGKNVLHPMGWDAFGMPAENAAIENNTHPARWTYENIAAMKTQLKRMGFSYDWDRELATCDPEYYRWEQLVFIEMYEKGLAYRKKTHVNWCEKCQTVLANEQVEDGCCWRHPELEVTKKEMNSWFLKITDYADDMLEYCEKLPGWPDRVMTMQKNWIGKSHGAAIQFPMVGAGDAIEVFTTRQDTLYGATFMCLAPEHPMVNEIIEGLSQEKAVLDFVNRTLKMDSITRTADFTAKEGVFTGRHCLNPVTREEIPIFVANFVLFDYGTGAIMAVPTHDQRDFEFAKKYDLKLRVVIKPEDSDLNEADLTEAYLDRGILVNSGPFDGQGNLEALDSIADYLETNGIGHKTVNYRIRDWGISRQRYWGTPIPMIHCDDCGIVPVKKEDLPVVLPLDLELRSNGGSPLPFDPTFTETTCPKCSGQARRETDTMDTFVESSWYFDRYACPDYNEGPLDAERVDYWLPVDQYIGGIEHAILHLLYSRFYTRVLKDLGHIKIKEPFTNLLTQGMVCKATQQCPEHGYLYPKEVVEDRCSRCDAHVTVGNIVKMSKSKKNVVDPQELIDRYGADTVRMFCLFASPPDKDLEWSEQGVDGSYRFLQRVWRLVVDHLEELKKVKAWNEKRDFVDPLKSVHRKTHETIKKVTSDVENRFHFNTAISAVMELVNETNHFLNGEGKKDALAWSVVRKSVETTVILLSPVVPHITDELWQMMGHVGSLLNVPWPDYNEDALKTEKKLVILQVNGKVRSRIEVAASSSEMEIEALALADEKVQRHVKGKAIKRVIVVQKKLVNVVV
;
A
#
# COMPACT_ATOMS: atom_id res chain seq x y z
N MET A 1 14.87 -6.59 48.11
CA MET A 1 15.20 -7.24 46.78
C MET A 1 15.52 -6.27 45.63
N LYS A 2 15.06 -5.02 45.62
CA LYS A 2 15.32 -4.09 44.50
C LYS A 2 16.76 -3.52 44.40
N HIS A 3 17.58 -3.61 45.49
CA HIS A 3 18.97 -3.12 45.45
C HIS A 3 19.94 -4.13 44.81
N PHE A 4 19.67 -5.43 44.90
CA PHE A 4 20.52 -6.48 44.34
C PHE A 4 20.47 -6.63 42.78
N THR A 5 19.37 -6.24 42.15
CA THR A 5 19.20 -6.38 40.68
C THR A 5 20.08 -5.41 39.88
N GLY A 6 20.32 -4.20 40.40
CA GLY A 6 21.15 -3.19 39.73
C GLY A 6 22.64 -3.52 39.75
N GLU A 7 23.14 -4.11 40.81
CA GLU A 7 24.57 -4.46 40.95
C GLU A 7 24.93 -5.71 40.13
N ARG A 8 24.07 -6.73 40.11
CA ARG A 8 24.26 -7.91 39.23
C ARG A 8 24.20 -7.56 37.76
N ARG A 9 23.42 -6.56 37.31
CA ARG A 9 23.45 -6.05 35.96
C ARG A 9 24.76 -5.37 35.63
N LYS A 10 25.29 -4.52 36.52
CA LYS A 10 26.62 -3.89 36.34
C LYS A 10 27.74 -4.93 36.23
N ALA A 11 27.64 -6.01 37.01
CA ALA A 11 28.61 -7.11 36.93
C ALA A 11 28.56 -7.84 35.56
N ARG A 12 27.35 -8.04 35.02
CA ARG A 12 27.18 -8.58 33.65
C ARG A 12 27.68 -7.61 32.59
N GLU A 13 27.42 -6.31 32.74
CA GLU A 13 27.93 -5.29 31.84
C GLU A 13 29.48 -5.27 31.79
N LEU A 14 30.12 -5.38 32.93
CA LEU A 14 31.59 -5.52 33.00
C LEU A 14 32.04 -6.83 32.34
N ALA A 15 31.39 -7.95 32.62
CA ALA A 15 31.75 -9.23 32.02
C ALA A 15 31.64 -9.19 30.48
N VAL A 16 30.58 -8.56 29.94
CA VAL A 16 30.41 -8.38 28.48
C VAL A 16 31.52 -7.51 27.89
N GLN A 17 31.94 -6.44 28.58
CA GLN A 17 33.02 -5.58 28.07
C GLN A 17 34.37 -6.30 28.06
N VAL A 18 34.66 -7.11 29.06
CA VAL A 18 35.85 -7.95 29.09
C VAL A 18 35.80 -9.01 27.97
N LEU A 19 34.68 -9.71 27.82
CA LEU A 19 34.51 -10.72 26.76
C LEU A 19 34.61 -10.09 25.37
N PHE A 20 34.08 -8.86 25.20
CA PHE A 20 34.21 -8.12 23.96
C PHE A 20 35.69 -7.73 23.67
N HIS A 21 36.46 -7.31 24.67
CA HIS A 21 37.89 -7.03 24.52
C HIS A 21 38.67 -8.28 24.09
N LEU A 22 38.32 -9.43 24.66
CA LEU A 22 38.92 -10.73 24.29
C LEU A 22 38.58 -11.23 22.87
N GLU A 23 37.63 -10.58 22.19
CA GLU A 23 37.39 -10.84 20.75
C GLU A 23 38.43 -10.16 19.83
N PHE A 24 39.30 -9.29 20.38
CA PHE A 24 40.32 -8.54 19.66
C PHE A 24 41.74 -8.78 20.20
N SER A 25 41.89 -9.51 21.32
CA SER A 25 43.18 -9.76 21.96
C SER A 25 43.25 -11.20 22.45
N ASP A 26 44.47 -11.73 22.46
CA ASP A 26 44.80 -13.04 23.01
C ASP A 26 45.26 -12.98 24.48
N ASN A 27 44.84 -11.94 25.23
CA ASN A 27 45.18 -11.77 26.62
C ASN A 27 44.55 -12.87 27.49
N ASP A 28 45.17 -13.16 28.65
CA ASP A 28 44.55 -13.99 29.66
C ASP A 28 43.25 -13.33 30.16
N PRO A 29 42.14 -14.09 30.33
CA PRO A 29 40.85 -13.56 30.76
C PRO A 29 40.89 -12.78 32.07
N LEU A 30 41.72 -13.17 33.03
CA LEU A 30 41.86 -12.48 34.32
C LEU A 30 42.71 -11.20 34.20
N GLU A 31 43.69 -11.19 33.30
CA GLU A 31 44.47 -9.99 32.99
C GLU A 31 43.58 -8.96 32.25
N ALA A 32 42.81 -9.38 31.25
CA ALA A 32 41.82 -8.52 30.58
C ALA A 32 40.80 -7.98 31.57
N PHE A 33 40.33 -8.80 32.50
CA PHE A 33 39.43 -8.39 33.56
C PHE A 33 40.04 -7.31 34.47
N ARG A 34 41.32 -7.44 34.86
CA ARG A 34 42.05 -6.48 35.70
C ARG A 34 42.17 -5.12 34.99
N LEU A 35 42.52 -5.12 33.70
CA LEU A 35 42.74 -3.91 32.89
C LEU A 35 41.42 -3.09 32.72
N ILE A 36 40.27 -3.77 32.57
CA ILE A 36 38.99 -3.12 32.35
C ILE A 36 38.27 -2.85 33.68
N GLY A 37 38.41 -3.73 34.66
CA GLY A 37 37.72 -3.67 35.94
C GLY A 37 38.12 -2.50 36.83
N GLU A 38 39.37 -1.99 36.70
CA GLU A 38 39.86 -0.83 37.44
C GLU A 38 39.03 0.45 37.26
N ASN A 39 38.21 0.51 36.20
CA ASN A 39 37.29 1.62 35.91
C ASN A 39 35.87 1.41 36.44
N PHE A 40 35.61 0.30 37.14
CA PHE A 40 34.26 -0.02 37.68
C PHE A 40 34.26 -0.07 39.21
N GLU A 41 33.55 0.85 39.84
CA GLU A 41 33.27 0.81 41.26
C GLU A 41 32.15 -0.21 41.56
N MET A 42 32.48 -1.37 42.10
CA MET A 42 31.56 -2.42 42.48
C MET A 42 31.94 -3.05 43.85
N ALA A 43 30.94 -3.65 44.53
CA ALA A 43 31.19 -4.46 45.68
C ALA A 43 32.06 -5.70 45.33
N GLU A 44 32.95 -6.10 46.26
CA GLU A 44 33.87 -7.23 46.04
C GLU A 44 33.18 -8.52 45.59
N SER A 45 32.03 -8.83 46.21
CA SER A 45 31.19 -9.98 45.81
C SER A 45 30.65 -9.92 44.40
N MET A 46 30.40 -8.73 43.84
CA MET A 46 29.94 -8.53 42.47
C MET A 46 31.11 -8.56 41.47
N THR A 47 32.28 -8.13 41.90
CA THR A 47 33.51 -8.27 41.14
C THR A 47 33.86 -9.76 40.98
N ASP A 48 33.75 -10.55 42.03
CA ASP A 48 33.96 -12.00 41.94
C ASP A 48 32.92 -12.71 41.07
N PHE A 49 31.66 -12.28 41.15
CA PHE A 49 30.63 -12.80 40.26
C PHE A 49 30.92 -12.47 38.77
N SER A 50 31.37 -11.26 38.46
CA SER A 50 31.75 -10.89 37.11
C SER A 50 32.96 -11.67 36.60
N LYS A 51 34.00 -11.88 37.45
CA LYS A 51 35.15 -12.73 37.13
C LYS A 51 34.74 -14.17 36.82
N ALA A 52 33.87 -14.74 37.65
CA ALA A 52 33.33 -16.08 37.45
C ALA A 52 32.59 -16.23 36.11
N LEU A 53 31.82 -15.22 35.70
CA LEU A 53 31.15 -15.18 34.40
C LEU A 53 32.14 -15.17 33.25
N VAL A 54 33.14 -14.28 33.28
CA VAL A 54 34.17 -14.19 32.23
C VAL A 54 34.93 -15.51 32.08
N ARG A 55 35.43 -16.05 33.18
CA ARG A 55 36.14 -17.30 33.18
C ARG A 55 35.30 -18.47 32.67
N GLY A 56 34.06 -18.58 33.19
CA GLY A 56 33.16 -19.65 32.79
C GLY A 56 32.80 -19.61 31.32
N VAL A 57 32.59 -18.41 30.76
CA VAL A 57 32.36 -18.26 29.31
C VAL A 57 33.57 -18.65 28.51
N CYS A 58 34.79 -18.25 28.91
CA CYS A 58 36.00 -18.59 28.23
C CYS A 58 36.27 -20.11 28.25
N ASP A 59 36.14 -20.74 29.43
CA ASP A 59 36.34 -22.18 29.63
C ASP A 59 35.34 -23.04 28.83
N GLN A 60 34.13 -22.57 28.64
CA GLN A 60 33.07 -23.29 27.94
C GLN A 60 32.80 -22.78 26.51
N LYS A 61 33.63 -21.87 25.97
CA LYS A 61 33.43 -21.16 24.72
C LYS A 61 33.03 -22.09 23.57
N SER A 62 33.75 -23.19 23.34
CA SER A 62 33.45 -24.14 22.26
C SER A 62 32.06 -24.81 22.39
N LYS A 63 31.62 -25.07 23.61
CA LYS A 63 30.32 -25.65 23.91
C LYS A 63 29.20 -24.64 23.73
N LEU A 64 29.40 -23.42 24.20
CA LEU A 64 28.47 -22.29 24.03
C LEU A 64 28.27 -21.96 22.55
N ASP A 65 29.36 -21.87 21.81
CA ASP A 65 29.36 -21.59 20.38
C ASP A 65 28.55 -22.62 19.57
N LYS A 66 28.64 -23.91 19.93
CA LYS A 66 27.84 -24.98 19.32
C LYS A 66 26.35 -24.82 19.62
N VAL A 67 25.96 -24.42 20.84
CA VAL A 67 24.57 -24.20 21.24
C VAL A 67 24.00 -22.97 20.55
N ILE A 68 24.74 -21.86 20.56
CA ILE A 68 24.34 -20.62 19.89
C ILE A 68 24.20 -20.87 18.38
N SER A 69 25.14 -21.56 17.74
CA SER A 69 25.08 -21.87 16.30
C SER A 69 23.88 -22.74 15.92
N ARG A 70 23.52 -23.73 16.76
CA ARG A 70 22.34 -24.58 16.54
C ARG A 70 21.03 -23.82 16.71
N SER A 71 21.02 -22.82 17.60
CA SER A 71 19.83 -22.03 17.91
C SER A 71 19.68 -20.79 17.05
N SER A 72 20.74 -20.40 16.36
CA SER A 72 20.81 -19.26 15.44
C SER A 72 20.64 -19.76 14.00
N LYS A 73 19.42 -20.10 13.59
CA LYS A 73 19.13 -20.72 12.28
C LYS A 73 19.50 -19.89 11.07
N HIS A 74 19.79 -18.59 11.20
CA HIS A 74 20.00 -17.67 10.08
C HIS A 74 21.33 -16.92 10.08
N TRP A 75 22.16 -17.06 11.14
CA TRP A 75 23.43 -16.34 11.24
C TRP A 75 24.55 -17.24 11.72
N ARG A 76 25.61 -17.31 10.95
CA ARG A 76 26.85 -17.98 11.39
C ARG A 76 27.49 -17.17 12.49
N LEU A 77 28.05 -17.85 13.50
CA LEU A 77 28.67 -17.23 14.67
C LEU A 77 29.72 -16.19 14.29
N GLU A 78 30.49 -16.45 13.23
CA GLU A 78 31.55 -15.59 12.74
C GLU A 78 31.03 -14.27 12.12
N ARG A 79 29.77 -14.25 11.69
CA ARG A 79 29.12 -13.08 11.08
C ARG A 79 28.32 -12.25 12.09
N MET A 80 28.16 -12.73 13.30
CA MET A 80 27.51 -11.97 14.36
C MET A 80 28.40 -10.80 14.78
N ALA A 81 27.75 -9.66 15.10
CA ALA A 81 28.47 -8.56 15.74
C ALA A 81 29.19 -9.09 17.00
N ARG A 82 30.48 -8.74 17.16
CA ARG A 82 31.30 -9.29 18.24
C ARG A 82 30.70 -9.02 19.62
N LEU A 83 30.05 -7.88 19.78
CA LEU A 83 29.35 -7.54 21.02
C LEU A 83 28.14 -8.44 21.25
N ASP A 84 27.30 -8.65 20.25
CA ASP A 84 26.12 -9.53 20.36
C ASP A 84 26.54 -10.97 20.69
N ARG A 85 27.61 -11.44 20.07
CA ARG A 85 28.20 -12.75 20.33
C ARG A 85 28.70 -12.89 21.78
N SER A 86 29.31 -11.84 22.34
CA SER A 86 29.76 -11.81 23.74
C SER A 86 28.56 -11.84 24.70
N ILE A 87 27.49 -11.10 24.38
CA ILE A 87 26.24 -11.09 25.16
C ILE A 87 25.56 -12.48 25.10
N LEU A 88 25.46 -13.06 23.91
CA LEU A 88 24.87 -14.38 23.70
C LEU A 88 25.63 -15.48 24.46
N ARG A 89 26.99 -15.48 24.44
CA ARG A 89 27.79 -16.41 25.19
C ARG A 89 27.58 -16.29 26.69
N LEU A 90 27.54 -15.05 27.21
CA LEU A 90 27.31 -14.79 28.61
C LEU A 90 25.96 -15.35 29.08
N ALA A 91 24.89 -14.99 28.38
CA ALA A 91 23.54 -15.42 28.73
C ALA A 91 23.34 -16.92 28.59
N THR A 92 23.88 -17.52 27.52
CA THR A 92 23.85 -18.97 27.31
C THR A 92 24.61 -19.70 28.41
N TYR A 93 25.74 -19.16 28.86
CA TYR A 93 26.49 -19.72 29.99
C TYR A 93 25.67 -19.70 31.27
N GLU A 94 25.04 -18.56 31.60
CA GLU A 94 24.13 -18.44 32.76
C GLU A 94 23.01 -19.48 32.72
N MET A 95 22.34 -19.60 31.57
CA MET A 95 21.19 -20.53 31.39
C MET A 95 21.60 -22.00 31.55
N MET A 96 22.80 -22.35 31.10
CA MET A 96 23.27 -23.76 31.09
C MET A 96 23.94 -24.17 32.39
N PHE A 97 24.68 -23.27 33.05
CA PHE A 97 25.60 -23.63 34.11
C PHE A 97 25.30 -23.02 35.49
N LEU A 98 24.52 -21.93 35.56
CA LEU A 98 24.19 -21.27 36.82
C LEU A 98 22.74 -21.55 37.24
N LYS A 99 22.58 -22.61 38.06
CA LYS A 99 21.25 -23.07 38.51
C LYS A 99 20.54 -22.09 39.46
N ASP A 100 21.28 -21.18 40.09
CA ASP A 100 20.75 -20.15 41.00
C ASP A 100 20.18 -18.93 40.28
N ILE A 101 20.38 -18.84 38.95
CA ILE A 101 19.82 -17.79 38.09
C ILE A 101 18.73 -18.40 37.22
N PRO A 102 17.47 -17.96 37.36
CA PRO A 102 16.42 -18.43 36.47
C PRO A 102 16.75 -18.06 35.01
N PRO A 103 16.66 -19.00 34.04
CA PRO A 103 17.05 -18.76 32.65
C PRO A 103 16.36 -17.55 32.00
N ARG A 104 15.13 -17.26 32.42
CA ARG A 104 14.39 -16.10 31.93
C ARG A 104 14.98 -14.76 32.38
N VAL A 105 15.62 -14.75 33.58
CA VAL A 105 16.34 -13.56 34.07
C VAL A 105 17.60 -13.31 33.24
N SER A 106 18.33 -14.36 32.85
CA SER A 106 19.52 -14.24 32.00
C SER A 106 19.12 -13.72 30.61
N LEU A 107 17.98 -14.15 30.07
CA LEU A 107 17.44 -13.66 28.79
C LEU A 107 17.08 -12.17 28.88
N ASP A 108 16.28 -11.77 29.87
CA ASP A 108 15.84 -10.37 30.02
C ASP A 108 17.03 -9.41 30.22
N GLU A 109 18.03 -9.82 31.02
CA GLU A 109 19.22 -9.02 31.25
C GLU A 109 20.09 -8.89 29.99
N ALA A 110 20.23 -9.97 29.22
CA ALA A 110 20.96 -9.94 27.96
C ALA A 110 20.32 -9.00 26.93
N VAL A 111 18.98 -9.01 26.84
CA VAL A 111 18.23 -8.08 25.97
C VAL A 111 18.42 -6.63 26.40
N GLU A 112 18.43 -6.36 27.72
CA GLU A 112 18.66 -4.99 28.23
C GLU A 112 20.11 -4.52 28.00
N ILE A 113 21.11 -5.42 28.09
CA ILE A 113 22.50 -5.12 27.77
C ILE A 113 22.62 -4.86 26.26
N GLY A 114 21.95 -5.66 25.42
CA GLY A 114 21.88 -5.47 23.97
C GLY A 114 21.27 -4.12 23.55
N LYS A 115 20.21 -3.67 24.23
CA LYS A 115 19.63 -2.32 24.02
C LYS A 115 20.60 -1.19 24.39
N ARG A 116 21.45 -1.41 25.37
CA ARG A 116 22.35 -0.36 25.90
C ARG A 116 23.61 -0.21 25.10
N PHE A 117 24.20 -1.28 24.65
CA PHE A 117 25.55 -1.32 24.06
C PHE A 117 25.56 -1.81 22.60
N GLY A 118 24.49 -2.48 22.14
CA GLY A 118 24.39 -3.01 20.78
C GLY A 118 23.88 -2.02 19.75
N GLY A 119 23.82 -2.44 18.49
CA GLY A 119 23.19 -1.71 17.41
C GLY A 119 21.66 -1.69 17.50
N GLU A 120 21.02 -0.99 16.57
CA GLU A 120 19.54 -0.76 16.58
C GLU A 120 18.75 -2.09 16.64
N ASP A 121 19.24 -3.14 16.00
CA ASP A 121 18.60 -4.47 15.95
C ASP A 121 19.13 -5.49 16.96
N SER A 122 20.23 -5.19 17.69
CA SER A 122 20.91 -6.15 18.57
C SER A 122 19.99 -6.77 19.62
N SER A 123 19.14 -5.97 20.26
CA SER A 123 18.24 -6.45 21.32
C SER A 123 17.21 -7.46 20.80
N ARG A 124 16.68 -7.23 19.60
CA ARG A 124 15.72 -8.12 18.95
C ARG A 124 16.38 -9.43 18.56
N TYR A 125 17.58 -9.34 17.98
CA TYR A 125 18.38 -10.47 17.57
C TYR A 125 18.77 -11.36 18.76
N ILE A 126 19.34 -10.78 19.83
CA ILE A 126 19.72 -11.47 21.06
C ILE A 126 18.52 -12.20 21.67
N ASN A 127 17.36 -11.52 21.75
CA ASN A 127 16.13 -12.13 22.26
C ASN A 127 15.73 -13.37 21.46
N GLY A 128 15.74 -13.31 20.13
CA GLY A 128 15.35 -14.42 19.27
C GLY A 128 16.24 -15.65 19.41
N VAL A 129 17.56 -15.47 19.51
CA VAL A 129 18.51 -16.58 19.70
C VAL A 129 18.39 -17.21 21.08
N LEU A 130 18.31 -16.38 22.14
CA LEU A 130 18.22 -16.87 23.53
C LEU A 130 16.86 -17.52 23.83
N ASP A 131 15.78 -17.06 23.24
CA ASP A 131 14.46 -17.68 23.38
C ASP A 131 14.45 -19.10 22.77
N ASN A 132 15.13 -19.29 21.66
CA ASN A 132 15.30 -20.62 21.04
C ASN A 132 16.18 -21.55 21.91
N ILE A 133 17.27 -21.03 22.50
CA ILE A 133 18.09 -21.77 23.45
C ILE A 133 17.27 -22.16 24.68
N TYR A 134 16.51 -21.23 25.25
CA TYR A 134 15.64 -21.46 26.40
C TYR A 134 14.67 -22.61 26.14
N ASN A 135 13.93 -22.54 25.03
CA ASN A 135 12.94 -23.57 24.67
C ASN A 135 13.58 -24.95 24.43
N THR A 136 14.79 -25.00 23.90
CA THR A 136 15.54 -26.26 23.67
C THR A 136 16.01 -26.87 25.00
N LEU A 137 16.43 -26.03 25.96
CA LEU A 137 16.88 -26.49 27.27
C LEU A 137 15.70 -26.93 28.16
N ASP A 138 14.53 -26.30 28.00
CA ASP A 138 13.32 -26.63 28.73
C ASP A 138 12.73 -27.99 28.28
N SER A 139 12.72 -28.25 26.96
CA SER A 139 12.31 -29.54 26.40
C SER A 139 13.22 -30.71 26.81
N GLN A 140 14.53 -30.48 26.98
CA GLN A 140 15.47 -31.50 27.46
C GLN A 140 15.34 -31.79 28.96
N ARG A 141 14.86 -30.81 29.75
CA ARG A 141 14.55 -31.02 31.16
C ARG A 141 13.30 -31.85 31.37
N ASP A 142 12.32 -31.74 30.48
CA ASP A 142 11.11 -32.57 30.50
C ASP A 142 11.39 -34.03 30.10
N GLU A 143 12.37 -34.30 29.21
CA GLU A 143 12.81 -35.64 28.83
C GLU A 143 13.64 -36.34 29.93
N GLU A 144 14.42 -35.63 30.70
CA GLU A 144 15.17 -36.19 31.82
C GLU A 144 14.29 -36.53 33.03
N THR A 145 13.12 -35.89 33.16
CA THR A 145 12.15 -36.21 34.20
C THR A 145 11.26 -37.43 33.86
N PHE A 146 11.24 -37.86 32.61
CA PHE A 146 10.47 -39.04 32.15
C PHE A 146 11.27 -40.36 32.14
N SER A 147 12.59 -40.38 32.40
CA SER A 147 13.42 -41.57 32.31
C SER A 147 13.73 -42.26 33.63
N THR A 148 13.18 -41.85 34.75
CA THR A 148 13.41 -42.48 36.03
C THR A 148 12.13 -42.80 36.82
N THR A 149 11.22 -43.55 36.25
CA THR A 149 10.26 -44.36 37.05
C THR A 149 9.63 -45.47 36.20
N GLU A 150 10.36 -46.55 36.00
CA GLU A 150 9.76 -47.88 35.84
C GLU A 150 10.38 -48.75 36.90
N HIS A 151 9.62 -48.98 37.98
CA HIS A 151 9.46 -50.30 38.62
C HIS A 151 8.50 -50.26 39.80
N ASN A 152 7.42 -51.07 39.65
CA ASN A 152 6.65 -51.77 40.67
C ASN A 152 5.84 -51.00 41.72
N SER A 153 4.53 -51.07 41.63
CA SER A 153 3.73 -51.94 42.54
C SER A 153 2.23 -51.87 42.23
N GLU A 154 1.61 -53.02 42.17
CA GLU A 154 0.15 -53.24 42.19
C GLU A 154 -0.50 -52.67 43.44
N GLY A 155 -1.71 -52.13 43.31
CA GLY A 155 -2.61 -52.05 44.45
C GLY A 155 -3.61 -50.91 44.46
N THR A 156 -4.87 -51.25 44.14
CA THR A 156 -6.15 -50.75 44.64
C THR A 156 -6.66 -49.39 44.18
N LYS A 157 -7.79 -49.58 43.54
CA LYS A 157 -8.90 -48.68 43.16
C LYS A 157 -9.25 -47.54 44.11
N GLU A 158 -9.53 -46.36 43.58
CA GLU A 158 -10.88 -45.78 43.52
C GLU A 158 -10.94 -44.54 42.60
N PRO A 159 -12.09 -44.24 41.96
CA PRO A 159 -12.21 -43.42 40.79
C PRO A 159 -12.74 -42.04 41.16
N ASN A 160 -12.12 -40.99 40.64
CA ASN A 160 -12.80 -39.76 40.29
C ASN A 160 -11.81 -38.78 39.63
N ASN A 161 -11.56 -38.95 38.36
CA ASN A 161 -11.14 -37.89 37.51
C ASN A 161 -11.85 -38.09 36.16
N ILE A 162 -13.03 -37.45 36.04
CA ILE A 162 -13.72 -37.30 34.74
C ILE A 162 -12.75 -36.59 33.85
N GLY A 163 -12.29 -37.28 32.82
CA GLY A 163 -11.26 -36.87 31.88
C GLY A 163 -11.48 -35.46 31.36
N LYS A 164 -10.52 -34.58 31.61
CA LYS A 164 -10.35 -33.37 30.77
C LYS A 164 -10.17 -33.88 29.35
N VAL A 165 -11.20 -33.73 28.52
CA VAL A 165 -11.08 -33.93 27.09
C VAL A 165 -10.06 -32.92 26.61
N ASN A 166 -8.89 -33.40 26.23
CA ASN A 166 -7.81 -32.58 25.72
C ASN A 166 -8.18 -32.16 24.28
N MET A 167 -9.15 -31.21 24.18
CA MET A 167 -9.58 -30.68 22.88
C MET A 167 -8.50 -29.72 22.35
N LYS A 168 -7.59 -30.28 21.58
CA LYS A 168 -6.51 -29.51 20.92
C LYS A 168 -7.12 -28.65 19.81
N TYR A 169 -6.67 -27.39 19.69
CA TYR A 169 -7.02 -26.52 18.55
C TYR A 169 -6.55 -27.14 17.23
N ASN A 170 -7.48 -27.46 16.35
CA ASN A 170 -7.20 -28.00 15.02
C ASN A 170 -7.95 -27.17 13.95
N PRO A 171 -7.28 -26.16 13.34
CA PRO A 171 -7.90 -25.31 12.33
C PRO A 171 -8.33 -26.08 11.08
N LEU A 172 -7.60 -27.14 10.69
CA LEU A 172 -7.89 -27.90 9.46
C LEU A 172 -9.22 -28.65 9.49
N GLU A 173 -9.72 -28.99 10.67
CA GLU A 173 -11.04 -29.59 10.85
C GLU A 173 -12.13 -28.55 11.13
N LEU A 174 -11.77 -27.51 11.87
CA LEU A 174 -12.70 -26.49 12.35
C LEU A 174 -13.12 -25.53 11.22
N GLU A 175 -12.17 -24.99 10.47
CA GLU A 175 -12.42 -23.97 9.47
C GLU A 175 -13.36 -24.41 8.34
N PRO A 176 -13.19 -25.57 7.69
CA PRO A 176 -14.11 -26.05 6.65
C PRO A 176 -15.54 -26.26 7.14
N ARG A 177 -15.69 -26.65 8.43
CA ARG A 177 -17.02 -26.84 9.04
C ARG A 177 -17.76 -25.51 9.15
N TRP A 178 -17.08 -24.45 9.60
CA TRP A 178 -17.66 -23.11 9.70
C TRP A 178 -17.93 -22.48 8.34
N GLN A 179 -17.03 -22.62 7.38
CA GLN A 179 -17.23 -22.16 6.01
C GLN A 179 -18.50 -22.78 5.39
N THR A 180 -18.66 -24.10 5.55
CA THR A 180 -19.87 -24.81 5.10
C THR A 180 -21.13 -24.32 5.84
N HIS A 181 -21.03 -24.02 7.13
CA HIS A 181 -22.16 -23.50 7.91
C HIS A 181 -22.58 -22.11 7.42
N TRP A 182 -21.63 -21.19 7.21
CA TRP A 182 -21.91 -19.84 6.71
C TRP A 182 -22.52 -19.86 5.31
N GLU A 183 -22.02 -20.73 4.42
CA GLU A 183 -22.55 -20.88 3.08
C GLU A 183 -24.00 -21.40 3.10
N LYS A 184 -24.29 -22.43 3.88
CA LYS A 184 -25.65 -23.01 4.02
C LYS A 184 -26.65 -22.03 4.61
N THR A 185 -26.24 -21.20 5.54
CA THR A 185 -27.12 -20.21 6.20
C THR A 185 -27.28 -18.94 5.39
N GLY A 186 -26.45 -18.72 4.36
CA GLY A 186 -26.45 -17.50 3.56
C GLY A 186 -26.21 -16.24 4.38
N ILE A 187 -25.40 -16.35 5.44
CA ILE A 187 -25.21 -15.28 6.44
C ILE A 187 -24.61 -14.00 5.84
N PHE A 188 -23.93 -14.08 4.69
CA PHE A 188 -23.28 -12.95 4.02
C PHE A 188 -24.15 -12.29 2.95
N LYS A 189 -25.30 -12.87 2.61
CA LYS A 189 -26.20 -12.33 1.58
C LYS A 189 -26.75 -10.98 1.98
N ALA A 190 -26.64 -10.02 1.07
CA ALA A 190 -27.14 -8.67 1.21
C ALA A 190 -28.41 -8.47 0.39
N LYS A 191 -29.39 -7.78 0.97
CA LYS A 191 -30.64 -7.38 0.29
C LYS A 191 -30.90 -5.92 0.60
N GLU A 192 -31.54 -5.24 -0.31
CA GLU A 192 -31.97 -3.87 -0.13
C GLU A 192 -32.95 -3.80 1.04
N ASP A 193 -32.61 -3.09 2.11
CA ASP A 193 -33.41 -2.93 3.32
C ASP A 193 -33.39 -1.45 3.75
N PRO A 194 -34.39 -0.65 3.31
CA PRO A 194 -34.45 0.78 3.65
C PRO A 194 -34.56 1.09 5.15
N SER A 195 -34.86 0.11 5.98
CA SER A 195 -34.91 0.26 7.44
C SER A 195 -33.54 0.29 8.10
N LYS A 196 -32.48 -0.11 7.37
CA LYS A 196 -31.11 -0.17 7.85
C LYS A 196 -30.24 0.77 7.04
N GLU A 197 -29.27 1.37 7.73
CA GLU A 197 -28.22 2.12 7.06
C GLU A 197 -27.31 1.18 6.28
N LYS A 198 -27.17 1.45 4.98
CA LYS A 198 -26.32 0.64 4.11
C LYS A 198 -24.84 0.84 4.41
N TYR A 199 -24.04 -0.14 4.09
CA TYR A 199 -22.59 -0.03 4.03
C TYR A 199 -22.05 -0.87 2.89
N TYR A 200 -21.63 -0.24 1.83
CA TYR A 200 -21.04 -0.91 0.68
C TYR A 200 -19.52 -0.90 0.81
N LEU A 201 -18.96 -2.05 1.14
CA LEU A 201 -17.51 -2.25 1.19
C LEU A 201 -17.06 -3.01 -0.06
N LEU A 202 -15.98 -2.55 -0.66
CA LEU A 202 -15.45 -3.11 -1.88
C LEU A 202 -13.92 -3.09 -1.87
N GLU A 203 -13.30 -4.19 -2.23
CA GLU A 203 -11.91 -4.26 -2.61
C GLU A 203 -11.77 -4.32 -4.14
N MET A 204 -10.62 -3.87 -4.65
CA MET A 204 -10.30 -4.07 -6.06
C MET A 204 -10.30 -5.56 -6.37
N PHE A 205 -11.11 -5.96 -7.35
CA PHE A 205 -11.24 -7.36 -7.75
C PHE A 205 -9.99 -7.86 -8.48
N PRO A 206 -9.67 -9.16 -8.42
CA PRO A 206 -8.43 -9.69 -8.94
C PRO A 206 -8.50 -10.02 -10.44
N TYR A 207 -7.33 -9.96 -11.09
CA TYR A 207 -7.13 -10.58 -12.41
C TYR A 207 -6.93 -12.09 -12.27
N PRO A 208 -7.73 -12.95 -12.92
CA PRO A 208 -7.60 -14.41 -12.83
C PRO A 208 -6.47 -14.96 -13.72
N SER A 209 -5.27 -14.42 -13.56
CA SER A 209 -4.05 -14.84 -14.29
C SER A 209 -3.23 -15.91 -13.58
N GLY A 210 -3.76 -16.49 -12.50
CA GLY A 210 -3.12 -17.53 -11.70
C GLY A 210 -3.71 -17.59 -10.29
N LYS A 211 -3.07 -18.30 -9.37
CA LYS A 211 -3.50 -18.41 -7.97
C LYS A 211 -3.39 -17.10 -7.23
N ILE A 212 -4.16 -16.95 -6.12
CA ILE A 212 -3.99 -15.81 -5.20
C ILE A 212 -2.59 -15.83 -4.58
N HIS A 213 -2.11 -14.65 -4.22
CA HIS A 213 -0.86 -14.47 -3.48
C HIS A 213 -1.12 -13.73 -2.16
N ILE A 214 -0.13 -13.66 -1.31
CA ILE A 214 -0.30 -13.06 0.04
C ILE A 214 -0.71 -11.58 0.01
N GLY A 215 -0.42 -10.85 -1.07
CA GLY A 215 -0.92 -9.49 -1.27
C GLY A 215 -2.44 -9.43 -1.41
N HIS A 216 -3.04 -10.37 -2.16
CA HIS A 216 -4.49 -10.54 -2.22
C HIS A 216 -5.06 -10.87 -0.84
N VAL A 217 -4.44 -11.83 -0.12
CA VAL A 217 -4.89 -12.21 1.22
C VAL A 217 -4.89 -11.00 2.16
N ARG A 218 -3.86 -10.18 2.14
CA ARG A 218 -3.78 -8.95 2.94
C ARG A 218 -4.90 -7.98 2.62
N ASN A 219 -5.07 -7.66 1.33
CA ASN A 219 -6.09 -6.72 0.86
C ASN A 219 -7.50 -7.15 1.31
N TYR A 220 -7.85 -8.38 0.99
CA TYR A 220 -9.17 -8.91 1.25
C TYR A 220 -9.43 -9.19 2.74
N THR A 221 -8.39 -9.48 3.53
CA THR A 221 -8.53 -9.58 4.99
C THR A 221 -8.83 -8.23 5.62
N ILE A 222 -8.22 -7.14 5.13
CA ILE A 222 -8.50 -5.78 5.61
C ILE A 222 -9.98 -5.45 5.39
N GLY A 223 -10.50 -5.67 4.18
CA GLY A 223 -11.89 -5.41 3.87
C GLY A 223 -12.85 -6.30 4.66
N ASP A 224 -12.57 -7.60 4.73
CA ASP A 224 -13.42 -8.55 5.45
C ASP A 224 -13.59 -8.20 6.93
N VAL A 225 -12.52 -7.73 7.59
CA VAL A 225 -12.61 -7.26 8.99
C VAL A 225 -13.56 -6.06 9.11
N VAL A 226 -13.46 -5.09 8.20
CA VAL A 226 -14.34 -3.92 8.19
C VAL A 226 -15.79 -4.33 7.91
N ALA A 227 -16.02 -5.22 6.92
CA ALA A 227 -17.35 -5.70 6.57
C ALA A 227 -18.02 -6.39 7.78
N ARG A 228 -17.31 -7.32 8.44
CA ARG A 228 -17.81 -8.00 9.65
C ARG A 228 -18.09 -7.03 10.79
N TYR A 229 -17.16 -6.13 11.07
CA TYR A 229 -17.31 -5.10 12.09
C TYR A 229 -18.56 -4.23 11.84
N LYS A 230 -18.73 -3.71 10.64
CA LYS A 230 -19.88 -2.87 10.27
C LYS A 230 -21.21 -3.61 10.39
N LYS A 231 -21.24 -4.90 10.02
CA LYS A 231 -22.42 -5.76 10.21
C LYS A 231 -22.74 -5.95 11.67
N MET A 232 -21.76 -6.20 12.54
CA MET A 232 -21.93 -6.29 14.00
C MET A 232 -22.37 -4.95 14.61
N CYS A 233 -22.05 -3.82 13.97
CA CYS A 233 -22.60 -2.49 14.32
C CYS A 233 -24.03 -2.24 13.81
N GLY A 234 -24.68 -3.25 13.19
CA GLY A 234 -26.08 -3.19 12.74
C GLY A 234 -26.29 -2.62 11.35
N LYS A 235 -25.21 -2.36 10.57
CA LYS A 235 -25.33 -1.89 9.18
C LYS A 235 -25.80 -3.02 8.26
N ASN A 236 -26.44 -2.64 7.16
CA ASN A 236 -26.73 -3.54 6.04
C ASN A 236 -25.53 -3.54 5.10
N VAL A 237 -24.71 -4.59 5.16
CA VAL A 237 -23.41 -4.63 4.48
C VAL A 237 -23.51 -5.35 3.15
N LEU A 238 -23.11 -4.68 2.06
CA LEU A 238 -22.82 -5.27 0.76
C LEU A 238 -21.29 -5.47 0.65
N HIS A 239 -20.87 -6.73 0.46
CA HIS A 239 -19.48 -7.11 0.30
C HIS A 239 -19.35 -8.14 -0.83
N PRO A 240 -19.33 -7.70 -2.11
CA PRO A 240 -19.30 -8.57 -3.28
C PRO A 240 -17.88 -8.96 -3.66
N MET A 241 -17.76 -9.97 -4.52
CA MET A 241 -16.51 -10.39 -5.16
C MET A 241 -16.77 -10.83 -6.59
N GLY A 242 -15.81 -10.58 -7.47
CA GLY A 242 -15.83 -10.98 -8.89
C GLY A 242 -14.44 -10.92 -9.51
N TRP A 243 -14.39 -10.85 -10.85
CA TRP A 243 -13.19 -11.13 -11.60
C TRP A 243 -12.99 -10.10 -12.71
N ASP A 244 -11.87 -9.40 -12.69
CA ASP A 244 -11.38 -8.62 -13.83
C ASP A 244 -10.75 -9.60 -14.83
N ALA A 245 -11.59 -10.13 -15.71
CA ALA A 245 -11.30 -11.39 -16.39
C ALA A 245 -10.81 -11.23 -17.83
N PHE A 246 -10.92 -10.04 -18.40
CA PHE A 246 -10.35 -9.71 -19.70
C PHE A 246 -8.92 -9.15 -19.62
N GLY A 247 -8.32 -8.92 -20.75
CA GLY A 247 -7.05 -8.22 -20.92
C GLY A 247 -5.82 -9.09 -21.03
N MET A 248 -4.71 -8.42 -21.29
CA MET A 248 -3.41 -9.02 -21.57
C MET A 248 -2.85 -9.95 -20.49
N PRO A 249 -3.09 -9.76 -19.17
CA PRO A 249 -2.53 -10.68 -18.18
C PRO A 249 -2.99 -12.13 -18.36
N ALA A 250 -4.28 -12.31 -18.61
CA ALA A 250 -4.86 -13.64 -18.83
C ALA A 250 -4.47 -14.19 -20.20
N GLU A 251 -4.49 -13.35 -21.23
CA GLU A 251 -4.13 -13.74 -22.59
C GLU A 251 -2.65 -14.18 -22.70
N ASN A 252 -1.72 -13.38 -22.17
CA ASN A 252 -0.30 -13.72 -22.17
C ASN A 252 -0.01 -15.00 -21.37
N ALA A 253 -0.63 -15.16 -20.18
CA ALA A 253 -0.49 -16.36 -19.39
C ALA A 253 -1.04 -17.59 -20.13
N ALA A 254 -2.12 -17.46 -20.86
CA ALA A 254 -2.67 -18.52 -21.69
C ALA A 254 -1.73 -18.91 -22.84
N ILE A 255 -1.15 -17.93 -23.54
CA ILE A 255 -0.16 -18.15 -24.60
C ILE A 255 1.08 -18.87 -24.05
N GLU A 256 1.62 -18.40 -22.91
CA GLU A 256 2.78 -19.03 -22.25
C GLU A 256 2.51 -20.49 -21.83
N ASN A 257 1.27 -20.82 -21.47
CA ASN A 257 0.87 -22.15 -21.07
C ASN A 257 0.24 -22.97 -22.22
N ASN A 258 0.31 -22.46 -23.45
CA ASN A 258 -0.21 -23.10 -24.66
C ASN A 258 -1.67 -23.55 -24.51
N THR A 259 -2.52 -22.66 -23.99
CA THR A 259 -3.96 -22.88 -23.78
C THR A 259 -4.77 -21.69 -24.29
N HIS A 260 -6.08 -21.88 -24.44
CA HIS A 260 -6.97 -20.79 -24.86
C HIS A 260 -7.27 -19.83 -23.68
N PRO A 261 -7.29 -18.47 -23.89
CA PRO A 261 -7.50 -17.49 -22.81
C PRO A 261 -8.79 -17.71 -22.02
N ALA A 262 -9.90 -18.01 -22.67
CA ALA A 262 -11.16 -18.28 -21.98
C ALA A 262 -11.03 -19.47 -21.01
N ARG A 263 -10.48 -20.61 -21.50
CA ARG A 263 -10.27 -21.78 -20.66
C ARG A 263 -9.36 -21.47 -19.47
N TRP A 264 -8.22 -20.85 -19.74
CA TRP A 264 -7.28 -20.42 -18.70
C TRP A 264 -7.93 -19.53 -17.64
N THR A 265 -8.70 -18.54 -18.10
CA THR A 265 -9.39 -17.57 -17.24
C THR A 265 -10.40 -18.26 -16.32
N TYR A 266 -11.32 -19.08 -16.87
CA TYR A 266 -12.34 -19.75 -16.06
C TYR A 266 -11.75 -20.81 -15.11
N GLU A 267 -10.70 -21.54 -15.50
CA GLU A 267 -9.98 -22.46 -14.61
C GLU A 267 -9.34 -21.69 -13.43
N ASN A 268 -8.75 -20.51 -13.67
CA ASN A 268 -8.18 -19.68 -12.61
C ASN A 268 -9.26 -19.05 -11.72
N ILE A 269 -10.38 -18.59 -12.28
CA ILE A 269 -11.53 -18.11 -11.50
C ILE A 269 -11.98 -19.19 -10.51
N ALA A 270 -12.19 -20.42 -10.97
CA ALA A 270 -12.61 -21.52 -10.11
C ALA A 270 -11.58 -21.82 -9.00
N ALA A 271 -10.29 -21.82 -9.34
CA ALA A 271 -9.22 -22.04 -8.38
C ALA A 271 -9.11 -20.91 -7.34
N MET A 272 -9.12 -19.65 -7.79
CA MET A 272 -9.07 -18.48 -6.89
C MET A 272 -10.29 -18.40 -5.99
N LYS A 273 -11.49 -18.66 -6.52
CA LYS A 273 -12.75 -18.72 -5.74
C LYS A 273 -12.65 -19.73 -4.62
N THR A 274 -12.12 -20.93 -4.91
CA THR A 274 -11.89 -21.97 -3.91
C THR A 274 -10.93 -21.49 -2.82
N GLN A 275 -9.83 -20.81 -3.19
CA GLN A 275 -8.87 -20.28 -2.23
C GLN A 275 -9.46 -19.15 -1.37
N LEU A 276 -10.25 -18.23 -1.97
CA LEU A 276 -10.93 -17.15 -1.24
C LEU A 276 -11.97 -17.69 -0.25
N LYS A 277 -12.73 -18.72 -0.65
CA LYS A 277 -13.66 -19.42 0.26
C LYS A 277 -12.92 -20.07 1.43
N ARG A 278 -11.75 -20.67 1.19
CA ARG A 278 -10.92 -21.24 2.26
C ARG A 278 -10.39 -20.21 3.27
N MET A 279 -10.22 -18.96 2.85
CA MET A 279 -9.88 -17.84 3.76
C MET A 279 -11.05 -17.41 4.65
N GLY A 280 -12.28 -17.88 4.37
CA GLY A 280 -13.48 -17.59 5.14
C GLY A 280 -13.93 -16.13 5.03
N PHE A 281 -13.72 -15.50 3.88
CA PHE A 281 -14.18 -14.13 3.64
C PHE A 281 -15.69 -14.03 3.55
N SER A 282 -16.25 -12.89 4.00
CA SER A 282 -17.69 -12.64 4.10
C SER A 282 -18.30 -12.12 2.80
N TYR A 283 -17.89 -12.68 1.66
CA TYR A 283 -18.39 -12.26 0.36
C TYR A 283 -19.81 -12.77 0.09
N ASP A 284 -20.64 -11.89 -0.48
CA ASP A 284 -21.92 -12.26 -1.09
C ASP A 284 -21.68 -12.84 -2.50
N TRP A 285 -21.49 -14.15 -2.58
CA TRP A 285 -21.23 -14.85 -3.84
C TRP A 285 -22.42 -14.89 -4.80
N ASP A 286 -23.63 -14.51 -4.38
CA ASP A 286 -24.77 -14.36 -5.29
C ASP A 286 -24.63 -13.12 -6.17
N ARG A 287 -23.69 -12.23 -5.84
CA ARG A 287 -23.38 -11.01 -6.62
C ARG A 287 -22.08 -11.14 -7.42
N GLU A 288 -21.56 -12.34 -7.57
CA GLU A 288 -20.37 -12.62 -8.39
C GLU A 288 -20.60 -12.24 -9.85
N LEU A 289 -19.58 -11.65 -10.46
CA LEU A 289 -19.54 -11.37 -11.90
C LEU A 289 -18.11 -11.58 -12.43
N ALA A 290 -18.00 -11.86 -13.73
CA ALA A 290 -16.73 -11.84 -14.45
C ALA A 290 -16.84 -10.89 -15.65
N THR A 291 -15.89 -10.04 -15.83
CA THR A 291 -15.95 -9.02 -16.90
C THR A 291 -15.92 -9.62 -18.30
N CYS A 292 -15.43 -10.86 -18.44
CA CYS A 292 -15.41 -11.60 -19.72
C CYS A 292 -16.74 -12.31 -20.06
N ASP A 293 -17.74 -12.25 -19.16
CA ASP A 293 -19.04 -12.87 -19.44
C ASP A 293 -19.87 -11.97 -20.37
N PRO A 294 -20.51 -12.53 -21.44
CA PRO A 294 -21.33 -11.76 -22.37
C PRO A 294 -22.46 -10.96 -21.68
N GLU A 295 -22.99 -11.48 -20.58
CA GLU A 295 -24.00 -10.83 -19.75
C GLU A 295 -23.48 -9.56 -19.06
N TYR A 296 -22.16 -9.48 -18.82
CA TYR A 296 -21.51 -8.27 -18.28
C TYR A 296 -21.17 -7.29 -19.40
N TYR A 297 -20.32 -7.68 -20.36
CA TYR A 297 -19.82 -6.74 -21.35
C TYR A 297 -20.84 -6.28 -22.41
N ARG A 298 -22.00 -6.97 -22.51
CA ARG A 298 -23.15 -6.47 -23.28
C ARG A 298 -23.53 -5.04 -22.91
N TRP A 299 -23.53 -4.76 -21.62
CA TRP A 299 -23.95 -3.47 -21.12
C TRP A 299 -22.87 -2.40 -21.29
N GLU A 300 -21.63 -2.79 -21.21
CA GLU A 300 -20.49 -1.95 -21.54
C GLU A 300 -20.50 -1.54 -23.01
N GLN A 301 -20.79 -2.47 -23.89
CA GLN A 301 -21.00 -2.18 -25.32
C GLN A 301 -22.17 -1.22 -25.55
N LEU A 302 -23.26 -1.35 -24.79
CA LEU A 302 -24.38 -0.43 -24.85
C LEU A 302 -23.96 0.99 -24.43
N VAL A 303 -23.30 1.12 -23.30
CA VAL A 303 -22.81 2.42 -22.80
C VAL A 303 -21.83 3.05 -23.80
N PHE A 304 -20.95 2.25 -24.42
CA PHE A 304 -20.05 2.77 -25.47
C PHE A 304 -20.83 3.33 -26.67
N ILE A 305 -21.89 2.67 -27.13
CA ILE A 305 -22.75 3.17 -28.21
C ILE A 305 -23.40 4.51 -27.79
N GLU A 306 -23.91 4.59 -26.56
CA GLU A 306 -24.53 5.82 -26.05
C GLU A 306 -23.52 6.97 -25.92
N MET A 307 -22.27 6.68 -25.52
CA MET A 307 -21.17 7.64 -25.55
C MET A 307 -20.85 8.11 -26.98
N TYR A 308 -20.83 7.18 -27.96
CA TYR A 308 -20.64 7.51 -29.36
C TYR A 308 -21.74 8.41 -29.91
N GLU A 309 -23.00 8.10 -29.64
CA GLU A 309 -24.15 8.90 -30.02
C GLU A 309 -24.13 10.34 -29.44
N LYS A 310 -23.52 10.50 -28.23
CA LYS A 310 -23.30 11.82 -27.60
C LYS A 310 -21.99 12.50 -28.02
N GLY A 311 -21.18 11.86 -28.84
CA GLY A 311 -19.88 12.38 -29.28
C GLY A 311 -18.79 12.34 -28.20
N LEU A 312 -18.97 11.56 -27.11
CA LEU A 312 -17.98 11.31 -26.06
C LEU A 312 -17.00 10.19 -26.43
N ALA A 313 -17.43 9.27 -27.33
CA ALA A 313 -16.54 8.29 -27.95
C ALA A 313 -16.32 8.67 -29.42
N TYR A 314 -15.09 8.64 -29.90
CA TYR A 314 -14.75 9.00 -31.28
C TYR A 314 -13.51 8.24 -31.76
N ARG A 315 -13.34 8.17 -33.08
CA ARG A 315 -12.21 7.52 -33.74
C ARG A 315 -11.40 8.53 -34.54
N LYS A 316 -10.09 8.52 -34.36
CA LYS A 316 -9.18 9.36 -35.20
C LYS A 316 -7.89 8.63 -35.51
N LYS A 317 -7.26 9.05 -36.62
CA LYS A 317 -5.91 8.65 -37.00
C LYS A 317 -4.91 9.54 -36.25
N THR A 318 -4.04 8.95 -35.46
CA THR A 318 -3.05 9.69 -34.66
C THR A 318 -1.86 8.82 -34.29
N HIS A 319 -0.80 9.42 -33.80
CA HIS A 319 0.33 8.70 -33.21
C HIS A 319 -0.06 8.20 -31.82
N VAL A 320 -0.02 6.88 -31.64
CA VAL A 320 -0.33 6.20 -30.37
C VAL A 320 0.91 5.53 -29.80
N ASN A 321 0.90 5.30 -28.51
CA ASN A 321 1.97 4.57 -27.83
C ASN A 321 1.85 3.08 -28.17
N TRP A 322 2.88 2.51 -28.77
CA TRP A 322 2.91 1.11 -29.18
C TRP A 322 3.99 0.33 -28.43
N CYS A 323 3.62 -0.79 -27.85
CA CYS A 323 4.56 -1.72 -27.24
C CYS A 323 4.81 -2.90 -28.17
N GLU A 324 6.03 -3.07 -28.66
CA GLU A 324 6.40 -4.16 -29.57
C GLU A 324 6.27 -5.55 -28.95
N LYS A 325 6.46 -5.68 -27.65
CA LYS A 325 6.32 -6.95 -26.94
C LYS A 325 4.86 -7.27 -26.61
N CYS A 326 4.06 -6.27 -26.26
CA CYS A 326 2.62 -6.43 -26.08
C CYS A 326 1.87 -6.57 -27.40
N GLN A 327 2.44 -6.11 -28.54
CA GLN A 327 1.79 -6.02 -29.85
C GLN A 327 0.44 -5.25 -29.79
N THR A 328 0.41 -4.15 -29.03
CA THR A 328 -0.80 -3.34 -28.86
C THR A 328 -0.49 -1.90 -28.48
N VAL A 329 -1.51 -1.05 -28.66
CA VAL A 329 -1.53 0.33 -28.20
C VAL A 329 -1.61 0.38 -26.67
N LEU A 330 -0.96 1.37 -26.07
CA LEU A 330 -1.02 1.71 -24.64
C LEU A 330 -1.69 3.08 -24.45
N ALA A 331 -2.52 3.22 -23.44
CA ALA A 331 -2.94 4.53 -22.96
C ALA A 331 -1.75 5.31 -22.38
N ASN A 332 -1.84 6.64 -22.32
CA ASN A 332 -0.75 7.46 -21.80
C ASN A 332 -0.39 7.10 -20.35
N GLU A 333 -1.39 6.74 -19.55
CA GLU A 333 -1.27 6.32 -18.16
C GLU A 333 -0.57 4.97 -17.99
N GLN A 334 -0.45 4.20 -19.06
CA GLN A 334 0.23 2.89 -19.12
C GLN A 334 1.69 2.99 -19.59
N VAL A 335 2.20 4.21 -19.74
CA VAL A 335 3.59 4.48 -20.09
C VAL A 335 4.27 5.10 -18.87
N GLU A 336 5.24 4.38 -18.30
CA GLU A 336 6.01 4.80 -17.15
C GLU A 336 7.46 5.02 -17.58
N ASP A 337 8.01 6.21 -17.33
CA ASP A 337 9.38 6.57 -17.72
C ASP A 337 9.75 6.26 -19.19
N GLY A 338 8.78 6.43 -20.11
CA GLY A 338 8.96 6.14 -21.55
C GLY A 338 8.86 4.67 -21.92
N CYS A 339 8.70 3.78 -20.94
CA CYS A 339 8.61 2.34 -21.11
C CYS A 339 7.17 1.84 -20.91
N CYS A 340 6.92 0.64 -21.40
CA CYS A 340 5.67 -0.06 -21.13
C CYS A 340 5.60 -0.46 -19.64
N TRP A 341 4.55 -0.09 -18.91
CA TRP A 341 4.35 -0.42 -17.49
C TRP A 341 4.50 -1.92 -17.13
N ARG A 342 4.38 -2.80 -18.13
CA ARG A 342 4.58 -4.25 -18.01
C ARG A 342 5.97 -4.73 -18.40
N HIS A 343 6.63 -3.95 -19.25
CA HIS A 343 7.95 -4.23 -19.80
C HIS A 343 8.84 -3.02 -19.57
N PRO A 344 9.27 -2.79 -18.31
CA PRO A 344 10.05 -1.60 -17.96
C PRO A 344 11.43 -1.55 -18.65
N GLU A 345 11.85 -2.66 -19.26
CA GLU A 345 13.04 -2.76 -20.08
C GLU A 345 12.84 -2.38 -21.56
N LEU A 346 11.58 -2.12 -21.98
CA LEU A 346 11.23 -1.87 -23.37
C LEU A 346 10.60 -0.50 -23.56
N GLU A 347 11.27 0.36 -24.29
CA GLU A 347 10.77 1.66 -24.69
C GLU A 347 9.55 1.55 -25.60
N VAL A 348 8.60 2.45 -25.37
CA VAL A 348 7.37 2.56 -26.16
C VAL A 348 7.65 3.35 -27.43
N THR A 349 7.25 2.81 -28.57
CA THR A 349 7.38 3.49 -29.87
C THR A 349 6.10 4.25 -30.22
N LYS A 350 6.20 5.29 -31.05
CA LYS A 350 5.03 6.00 -31.61
C LYS A 350 4.66 5.37 -32.94
N LYS A 351 3.39 4.95 -33.10
CA LYS A 351 2.86 4.35 -34.33
C LYS A 351 1.61 5.08 -34.73
N GLU A 352 1.53 5.46 -36.01
CA GLU A 352 0.36 6.11 -36.58
C GLU A 352 -0.74 5.07 -36.84
N MET A 353 -1.87 5.17 -36.11
CA MET A 353 -2.99 4.24 -36.22
C MET A 353 -4.34 4.95 -36.04
N ASN A 354 -5.38 4.35 -36.63
CA ASN A 354 -6.76 4.72 -36.28
C ASN A 354 -7.11 4.06 -34.94
N SER A 355 -7.48 4.86 -33.96
CA SER A 355 -7.81 4.37 -32.62
C SER A 355 -9.05 5.06 -32.05
N TRP A 356 -9.75 4.38 -31.15
CA TRP A 356 -10.90 4.89 -30.42
C TRP A 356 -10.46 5.61 -29.15
N PHE A 357 -11.14 6.71 -28.86
CA PHE A 357 -10.88 7.55 -27.70
C PHE A 357 -12.18 7.89 -26.98
N LEU A 358 -12.08 8.01 -25.64
CA LEU A 358 -13.12 8.57 -24.80
C LEU A 358 -12.70 9.97 -24.32
N LYS A 359 -13.63 10.97 -24.40
CA LYS A 359 -13.35 12.36 -24.05
C LYS A 359 -13.31 12.58 -22.53
N ILE A 360 -12.31 12.04 -21.88
CA ILE A 360 -12.09 12.29 -20.45
C ILE A 360 -11.76 13.76 -20.17
N THR A 361 -11.18 14.45 -21.16
CA THR A 361 -10.84 15.88 -21.05
C THR A 361 -12.04 16.78 -20.84
N ASP A 362 -13.22 16.42 -21.37
CA ASP A 362 -14.48 17.17 -21.20
C ASP A 362 -14.92 17.21 -19.72
N TYR A 363 -14.41 16.27 -18.90
CA TYR A 363 -14.73 16.16 -17.47
C TYR A 363 -13.55 16.58 -16.56
N ALA A 364 -12.46 17.07 -17.12
CA ALA A 364 -11.23 17.38 -16.39
C ALA A 364 -11.46 18.40 -15.27
N ASP A 365 -12.21 19.48 -15.55
CA ASP A 365 -12.51 20.53 -14.56
C ASP A 365 -13.37 20.02 -13.41
N ASP A 366 -14.44 19.29 -13.72
CA ASP A 366 -15.34 18.75 -12.69
C ASP A 366 -14.61 17.72 -11.81
N MET A 367 -13.77 16.86 -12.40
CA MET A 367 -12.95 15.91 -11.63
C MET A 367 -11.94 16.62 -10.74
N LEU A 368 -11.32 17.70 -11.24
CA LEU A 368 -10.34 18.48 -10.48
C LEU A 368 -10.98 19.22 -9.30
N GLU A 369 -12.14 19.86 -9.53
CA GLU A 369 -12.91 20.54 -8.48
C GLU A 369 -13.33 19.57 -7.38
N TYR A 370 -13.76 18.36 -7.76
CA TYR A 370 -14.16 17.35 -6.78
C TYR A 370 -13.01 16.76 -5.99
N CYS A 371 -11.74 16.92 -6.39
CA CYS A 371 -10.59 16.54 -5.56
C CYS A 371 -10.58 17.26 -4.20
N GLU A 372 -11.18 18.45 -4.09
CA GLU A 372 -11.32 19.18 -2.82
C GLU A 372 -12.52 18.71 -1.98
N LYS A 373 -13.43 17.92 -2.56
CA LYS A 373 -14.69 17.47 -1.95
C LYS A 373 -14.66 16.00 -1.53
N LEU A 374 -13.48 15.37 -1.55
CA LEU A 374 -13.25 13.95 -1.21
C LEU A 374 -12.37 13.79 0.05
N PRO A 375 -12.85 14.22 1.24
CA PRO A 375 -12.04 14.17 2.47
C PRO A 375 -11.70 12.74 2.92
N GLY A 376 -12.42 11.73 2.41
CA GLY A 376 -12.18 10.31 2.69
C GLY A 376 -11.10 9.68 1.82
N TRP A 377 -10.47 10.45 0.92
CA TRP A 377 -9.40 9.97 0.06
C TRP A 377 -8.02 10.41 0.57
N PRO A 378 -6.97 9.59 0.44
CA PRO A 378 -5.61 9.98 0.83
C PRO A 378 -5.11 11.19 0.03
N ASP A 379 -4.53 12.19 0.71
CA ASP A 379 -3.95 13.40 0.09
C ASP A 379 -2.97 13.08 -1.04
N ARG A 380 -2.20 11.99 -0.87
CA ARG A 380 -1.24 11.54 -1.89
C ARG A 380 -1.94 11.18 -3.20
N VAL A 381 -3.08 10.48 -3.15
CA VAL A 381 -3.86 10.11 -4.34
C VAL A 381 -4.43 11.37 -5.01
N MET A 382 -4.98 12.28 -4.20
CA MET A 382 -5.51 13.55 -4.72
C MET A 382 -4.43 14.39 -5.39
N THR A 383 -3.25 14.46 -4.79
CA THR A 383 -2.10 15.15 -5.38
C THR A 383 -1.67 14.52 -6.71
N MET A 384 -1.61 13.18 -6.79
CA MET A 384 -1.29 12.48 -8.03
C MET A 384 -2.32 12.78 -9.13
N GLN A 385 -3.61 12.76 -8.83
CA GLN A 385 -4.67 13.06 -9.80
C GLN A 385 -4.65 14.53 -10.25
N LYS A 386 -4.51 15.48 -9.31
CA LYS A 386 -4.38 16.92 -9.63
C LYS A 386 -3.19 17.17 -10.57
N ASN A 387 -2.05 16.58 -10.26
CA ASN A 387 -0.86 16.72 -11.09
C ASN A 387 -1.03 16.05 -12.46
N TRP A 388 -1.75 14.93 -12.54
CA TRP A 388 -2.02 14.24 -13.80
C TRP A 388 -2.98 15.01 -14.69
N ILE A 389 -4.08 15.51 -14.12
CA ILE A 389 -5.03 16.37 -14.84
C ILE A 389 -4.31 17.65 -15.30
N GLY A 390 -3.52 18.27 -14.43
CA GLY A 390 -2.53 19.29 -14.77
C GLY A 390 -3.17 20.50 -15.46
N LYS A 391 -4.15 21.13 -14.81
CA LYS A 391 -4.79 22.34 -15.32
C LYS A 391 -3.81 23.52 -15.30
N SER A 392 -3.64 24.16 -16.45
CA SER A 392 -2.78 25.33 -16.62
C SER A 392 -3.60 26.48 -17.21
N HIS A 393 -3.56 27.63 -16.55
CA HIS A 393 -4.11 28.87 -17.06
C HIS A 393 -3.02 29.62 -17.82
N GLY A 394 -3.32 30.09 -19.03
CA GLY A 394 -2.36 30.80 -19.87
C GLY A 394 -3.04 31.57 -20.98
N ALA A 395 -2.28 31.86 -22.02
CA ALA A 395 -2.77 32.49 -23.22
C ALA A 395 -2.35 31.71 -24.47
N ALA A 396 -3.25 31.60 -25.42
CA ALA A 396 -2.94 31.21 -26.80
C ALA A 396 -2.63 32.47 -27.60
N ILE A 397 -1.46 32.51 -28.24
CA ILE A 397 -0.91 33.72 -28.87
C ILE A 397 -0.56 33.38 -30.33
N GLN A 398 -0.98 34.25 -31.25
CA GLN A 398 -0.73 34.11 -32.68
C GLN A 398 0.55 34.86 -33.10
N PHE A 399 1.51 34.14 -33.69
CA PHE A 399 2.74 34.66 -34.23
C PHE A 399 2.69 34.64 -35.78
N PRO A 400 2.37 35.77 -36.44
CA PRO A 400 2.28 35.81 -37.90
C PRO A 400 3.59 35.46 -38.56
N MET A 401 3.55 34.59 -39.58
CA MET A 401 4.74 34.26 -40.36
C MET A 401 5.13 35.36 -41.33
N VAL A 402 6.44 35.60 -41.49
CA VAL A 402 6.94 36.59 -42.42
C VAL A 402 6.83 36.05 -43.85
N GLY A 403 6.10 36.80 -44.71
CA GLY A 403 5.92 36.45 -46.12
C GLY A 403 4.93 35.30 -46.42
N ALA A 404 4.19 34.84 -45.42
CA ALA A 404 3.07 33.90 -45.55
C ALA A 404 1.84 34.48 -44.84
N GLY A 405 0.64 34.08 -45.27
CA GLY A 405 -0.62 34.52 -44.63
C GLY A 405 -0.95 33.76 -43.32
N ASP A 406 -0.15 32.79 -42.93
CA ASP A 406 -0.42 31.90 -41.82
C ASP A 406 0.25 32.44 -40.52
N ALA A 407 -0.22 31.96 -39.37
CA ALA A 407 0.34 32.26 -38.06
C ALA A 407 0.61 30.98 -37.28
N ILE A 408 1.65 31.00 -36.44
CA ILE A 408 1.96 29.93 -35.49
C ILE A 408 1.26 30.25 -34.20
N GLU A 409 0.40 29.34 -33.74
CA GLU A 409 -0.24 29.48 -32.41
C GLU A 409 0.65 28.86 -31.34
N VAL A 410 0.88 29.61 -30.27
CA VAL A 410 1.67 29.21 -29.11
C VAL A 410 0.81 29.29 -27.86
N PHE A 411 0.75 28.20 -27.07
CA PHE A 411 0.23 28.27 -25.71
C PHE A 411 1.36 28.53 -24.72
N THR A 412 1.15 29.52 -23.82
CA THR A 412 2.10 29.81 -22.74
C THR A 412 1.40 30.13 -21.44
N THR A 413 1.96 29.67 -20.32
CA THR A 413 1.58 30.10 -18.96
C THR A 413 2.41 31.29 -18.47
N ARG A 414 3.39 31.72 -19.29
CA ARG A 414 4.35 32.80 -19.01
C ARG A 414 4.18 33.93 -20.02
N GLN A 415 2.95 34.42 -20.21
CA GLN A 415 2.68 35.59 -21.08
C GLN A 415 3.39 36.86 -20.61
N ASP A 416 3.80 36.92 -19.32
CA ASP A 416 4.64 37.96 -18.74
C ASP A 416 6.01 38.08 -19.45
N THR A 417 6.49 37.02 -20.07
CA THR A 417 7.78 36.99 -20.77
C THR A 417 7.68 37.24 -22.30
N LEU A 418 6.48 37.43 -22.84
CA LEU A 418 6.24 37.55 -24.28
C LEU A 418 7.10 38.58 -25.01
N TYR A 419 7.34 39.77 -24.38
CA TYR A 419 8.21 40.80 -24.92
C TYR A 419 9.68 40.34 -25.01
N GLY A 420 10.07 39.32 -24.24
CA GLY A 420 11.41 38.71 -24.25
C GLY A 420 11.56 37.53 -25.23
N ALA A 421 10.50 37.19 -25.96
CA ALA A 421 10.59 36.12 -26.95
C ALA A 421 11.43 36.55 -28.17
N THR A 422 12.59 35.89 -28.36
CA THR A 422 13.59 36.23 -29.38
C THR A 422 13.77 35.16 -30.47
N PHE A 423 13.21 34.00 -30.30
CA PHE A 423 13.08 32.93 -31.32
C PHE A 423 11.87 32.04 -31.05
N MET A 424 11.52 31.25 -32.07
CA MET A 424 10.42 30.27 -32.05
C MET A 424 11.00 28.88 -32.19
N CYS A 425 10.48 27.91 -31.44
CA CYS A 425 10.82 26.50 -31.66
C CYS A 425 9.57 25.68 -31.90
N LEU A 426 9.63 24.84 -32.94
CA LEU A 426 8.62 23.83 -33.29
C LEU A 426 9.09 22.45 -32.87
N ALA A 427 8.17 21.62 -32.44
CA ALA A 427 8.40 20.19 -32.27
C ALA A 427 8.74 19.53 -33.62
N PRO A 428 9.60 18.50 -33.64
CA PRO A 428 9.89 17.75 -34.88
C PRO A 428 8.65 17.12 -35.52
N GLU A 429 7.62 16.83 -34.70
CA GLU A 429 6.34 16.25 -35.12
C GLU A 429 5.34 17.29 -35.64
N HIS A 430 5.63 18.58 -35.55
CA HIS A 430 4.66 19.63 -35.85
C HIS A 430 4.32 19.63 -37.37
N PRO A 431 3.02 19.57 -37.76
CA PRO A 431 2.61 19.46 -39.16
C PRO A 431 3.15 20.58 -40.05
N MET A 432 3.24 21.80 -39.57
CA MET A 432 3.76 22.93 -40.31
C MET A 432 5.24 22.78 -40.69
N VAL A 433 6.02 21.91 -40.02
CA VAL A 433 7.46 21.78 -40.35
C VAL A 433 7.68 21.46 -41.79
N ASN A 434 6.97 20.51 -42.35
CA ASN A 434 7.11 20.12 -43.77
C ASN A 434 6.69 21.26 -44.70
N GLU A 435 5.64 21.99 -44.41
CA GLU A 435 5.10 23.08 -45.19
C GLU A 435 6.04 24.28 -45.29
N ILE A 436 6.62 24.67 -44.13
CA ILE A 436 7.45 25.89 -44.05
C ILE A 436 8.85 25.71 -44.60
N ILE A 437 9.35 24.47 -44.76
CA ILE A 437 10.69 24.17 -45.27
C ILE A 437 10.70 23.83 -46.75
N GLU A 438 9.54 23.59 -47.36
CA GLU A 438 9.40 23.15 -48.76
C GLU A 438 10.09 24.11 -49.73
N GLY A 439 11.00 23.53 -50.52
CA GLY A 439 11.78 24.29 -51.50
C GLY A 439 12.90 25.20 -50.95
N LEU A 440 13.16 25.17 -49.63
CA LEU A 440 14.24 25.94 -49.01
C LEU A 440 15.57 25.17 -49.00
N SER A 441 16.67 25.90 -48.94
CA SER A 441 18.03 25.31 -48.85
C SER A 441 18.23 24.49 -47.55
N GLN A 442 17.43 24.79 -46.53
CA GLN A 442 17.45 24.15 -45.20
C GLN A 442 16.64 22.84 -45.13
N GLU A 443 15.79 22.58 -46.15
CA GLU A 443 14.85 21.44 -46.15
C GLU A 443 15.52 20.11 -45.77
N LYS A 444 16.62 19.77 -46.45
CA LYS A 444 17.34 18.51 -46.16
C LYS A 444 17.87 18.46 -44.74
N ALA A 445 18.47 19.54 -44.25
CA ALA A 445 19.05 19.57 -42.90
C ALA A 445 17.98 19.45 -41.82
N VAL A 446 16.81 20.06 -42.02
CA VAL A 446 15.68 19.98 -41.10
C VAL A 446 15.09 18.57 -41.11
N LEU A 447 14.86 17.96 -42.26
CA LEU A 447 14.34 16.58 -42.39
C LEU A 447 15.29 15.55 -41.77
N ASP A 448 16.61 15.69 -41.97
CA ASP A 448 17.61 14.82 -41.34
C ASP A 448 17.57 14.94 -39.80
N PHE A 449 17.42 16.17 -39.28
CA PHE A 449 17.27 16.43 -37.86
C PHE A 449 15.97 15.85 -37.32
N VAL A 450 14.83 16.07 -37.96
CA VAL A 450 13.51 15.51 -37.60
C VAL A 450 13.59 13.98 -37.50
N ASN A 451 14.08 13.33 -38.58
CA ASN A 451 14.19 11.87 -38.61
C ASN A 451 15.10 11.28 -37.54
N ARG A 452 16.16 12.00 -37.14
CA ARG A 452 17.04 11.61 -36.05
C ARG A 452 16.35 11.78 -34.71
N THR A 453 15.68 12.90 -34.50
CA THR A 453 15.05 13.25 -33.19
C THR A 453 13.81 12.42 -32.94
N LEU A 454 13.03 12.05 -33.91
CA LEU A 454 11.87 11.17 -33.80
C LEU A 454 12.23 9.75 -33.33
N LYS A 455 13.51 9.35 -33.47
CA LYS A 455 14.00 8.08 -32.91
C LYS A 455 14.36 8.14 -31.42
N MET A 456 14.43 9.35 -30.85
CA MET A 456 14.69 9.56 -29.42
C MET A 456 13.37 9.59 -28.66
N ASP A 457 13.34 8.98 -27.48
CA ASP A 457 12.18 9.06 -26.59
C ASP A 457 12.01 10.46 -26.00
N SER A 458 10.79 10.80 -25.58
CA SER A 458 10.45 12.15 -25.11
C SER A 458 11.12 12.52 -23.77
N ILE A 459 11.42 11.54 -22.93
CA ILE A 459 12.08 11.76 -21.64
C ILE A 459 13.55 12.10 -21.85
N THR A 460 14.24 11.32 -22.68
CA THR A 460 15.63 11.63 -23.07
C THR A 460 15.72 12.98 -23.75
N ARG A 461 14.76 13.35 -24.60
CA ARG A 461 14.72 14.66 -25.29
C ARG A 461 14.60 15.83 -24.30
N THR A 462 13.80 15.69 -23.25
CA THR A 462 13.54 16.77 -22.26
C THR A 462 14.43 16.73 -21.03
N ALA A 463 15.23 15.68 -20.86
CA ALA A 463 16.13 15.55 -19.72
C ALA A 463 17.15 16.69 -19.65
N ASP A 464 17.47 17.14 -18.43
CA ASP A 464 18.40 18.27 -18.20
C ASP A 464 19.80 17.98 -18.71
N PHE A 465 20.24 16.72 -18.69
CA PHE A 465 21.55 16.29 -19.18
C PHE A 465 21.63 16.16 -20.70
N THR A 466 20.48 16.23 -21.42
CA THR A 466 20.46 16.15 -22.89
C THR A 466 20.73 17.51 -23.49
N ALA A 467 21.75 17.58 -24.36
CA ALA A 467 22.09 18.81 -25.07
C ALA A 467 20.89 19.33 -25.88
N LYS A 468 20.54 20.60 -25.66
CA LYS A 468 19.48 21.28 -26.40
C LYS A 468 19.97 21.55 -27.82
N GLU A 469 19.31 20.94 -28.82
CA GLU A 469 19.67 21.01 -30.23
C GLU A 469 18.50 21.40 -31.09
N GLY A 470 18.79 22.09 -32.20
CA GLY A 470 17.81 22.44 -33.19
C GLY A 470 18.43 22.84 -34.53
N VAL A 471 17.58 22.98 -35.52
CA VAL A 471 17.96 23.42 -36.87
C VAL A 471 17.08 24.58 -37.29
N PHE A 472 17.69 25.66 -37.76
CA PHE A 472 16.97 26.80 -38.32
C PHE A 472 16.22 26.40 -39.59
N THR A 473 14.94 26.76 -39.68
CA THR A 473 14.07 26.39 -40.79
C THR A 473 14.28 27.24 -42.05
N GLY A 474 14.96 28.38 -41.92
CA GLY A 474 15.07 29.39 -42.98
C GLY A 474 13.91 30.40 -42.97
N ARG A 475 12.95 30.27 -42.07
CA ARG A 475 11.77 31.15 -41.93
C ARG A 475 11.81 31.94 -40.63
N HIS A 476 11.05 33.05 -40.62
CA HIS A 476 10.85 33.91 -39.47
C HIS A 476 9.37 34.14 -39.21
N CYS A 477 9.01 34.44 -37.97
CA CYS A 477 7.72 34.96 -37.58
C CYS A 477 7.88 36.30 -36.86
N LEU A 478 6.77 37.04 -36.73
CA LEU A 478 6.76 38.32 -36.03
C LEU A 478 6.35 38.08 -34.58
N ASN A 479 7.15 38.60 -33.62
CA ASN A 479 6.66 38.72 -32.28
C ASN A 479 5.45 39.69 -32.27
N PRO A 480 4.25 39.29 -31.82
CA PRO A 480 3.06 40.09 -32.06
C PRO A 480 3.03 41.41 -31.27
N VAL A 481 3.82 41.56 -30.19
CA VAL A 481 3.84 42.78 -29.37
C VAL A 481 5.02 43.67 -29.71
N THR A 482 6.21 43.12 -29.98
CA THR A 482 7.41 43.92 -30.34
C THR A 482 7.51 44.22 -31.85
N ARG A 483 6.81 43.46 -32.69
CA ARG A 483 6.90 43.51 -34.15
C ARG A 483 8.28 43.17 -34.72
N GLU A 484 9.16 42.60 -33.89
CA GLU A 484 10.46 42.11 -34.35
C GLU A 484 10.32 40.76 -35.05
N GLU A 485 11.11 40.56 -36.12
CA GLU A 485 11.25 39.27 -36.79
C GLU A 485 12.11 38.34 -35.93
N ILE A 486 11.57 37.17 -35.57
CA ILE A 486 12.26 36.13 -34.80
C ILE A 486 12.41 34.86 -35.60
N PRO A 487 13.59 34.19 -35.57
CA PRO A 487 13.84 32.97 -36.33
C PRO A 487 13.06 31.77 -35.82
N ILE A 488 12.64 30.87 -36.75
CA ILE A 488 11.91 29.62 -36.42
C ILE A 488 12.90 28.46 -36.51
N PHE A 489 13.03 27.71 -35.39
CA PHE A 489 13.83 26.48 -35.31
C PHE A 489 12.93 25.25 -35.15
N VAL A 490 13.42 24.10 -35.59
CA VAL A 490 12.91 22.80 -35.12
C VAL A 490 13.86 22.32 -34.03
N ALA A 491 13.37 22.06 -32.84
CA ALA A 491 14.21 21.77 -31.67
C ALA A 491 13.83 20.43 -30.98
N ASN A 492 14.85 19.72 -30.45
CA ASN A 492 14.66 18.39 -29.87
C ASN A 492 13.90 18.41 -28.53
N PHE A 493 13.92 19.52 -27.79
CA PHE A 493 13.31 19.64 -26.47
C PHE A 493 11.87 20.14 -26.49
N VAL A 494 11.31 20.45 -27.66
CA VAL A 494 9.90 20.79 -27.85
C VAL A 494 9.09 19.51 -28.09
N LEU A 495 8.01 19.35 -27.34
CA LEU A 495 7.12 18.19 -27.46
C LEU A 495 5.82 18.61 -28.14
N PHE A 496 5.42 17.83 -29.15
CA PHE A 496 4.17 18.09 -29.88
C PHE A 496 2.93 17.79 -29.00
N ASP A 497 3.08 16.90 -28.04
CA ASP A 497 1.98 16.47 -27.13
C ASP A 497 1.70 17.47 -26.01
N TYR A 498 2.41 18.60 -25.93
CA TYR A 498 2.18 19.66 -24.93
C TYR A 498 1.91 21.00 -25.59
N GLY A 499 0.77 21.61 -25.29
CA GLY A 499 0.32 22.86 -25.91
C GLY A 499 0.00 22.66 -27.39
N THR A 500 0.55 23.55 -28.24
CA THR A 500 0.37 23.54 -29.69
C THR A 500 1.51 22.82 -30.44
N GLY A 501 2.52 22.30 -29.73
CA GLY A 501 3.74 21.80 -30.36
C GLY A 501 4.71 22.92 -30.82
N ALA A 502 4.42 24.17 -30.48
CA ALA A 502 5.23 25.34 -30.73
C ALA A 502 5.49 26.10 -29.42
N ILE A 503 6.68 26.60 -29.22
CA ILE A 503 7.01 27.42 -28.06
C ILE A 503 7.63 28.73 -28.50
N MET A 504 7.22 29.83 -27.87
CA MET A 504 7.98 31.09 -27.90
C MET A 504 9.15 30.95 -26.92
N ALA A 505 10.35 31.09 -27.39
CA ALA A 505 11.52 30.93 -26.57
C ALA A 505 11.96 32.27 -25.91
N VAL A 506 12.14 32.22 -24.60
CA VAL A 506 12.44 33.38 -23.75
C VAL A 506 13.72 33.16 -22.98
N PRO A 507 14.88 33.24 -23.65
CA PRO A 507 16.17 32.79 -23.14
C PRO A 507 16.66 33.45 -21.86
N THR A 508 16.20 34.64 -21.52
CA THR A 508 16.55 35.26 -20.23
C THR A 508 15.73 34.79 -19.05
N HIS A 509 14.63 34.04 -19.28
CA HIS A 509 13.66 33.60 -18.25
C HIS A 509 13.27 32.14 -18.33
N ASP A 510 13.91 31.35 -19.19
CA ASP A 510 13.86 29.89 -19.22
C ASP A 510 15.27 29.34 -19.46
N GLN A 511 15.72 28.41 -18.59
CA GLN A 511 17.08 27.90 -18.63
C GLN A 511 17.38 27.08 -19.90
N ARG A 512 16.41 26.33 -20.42
CA ARG A 512 16.57 25.53 -21.66
C ARG A 512 16.72 26.44 -22.87
N ASP A 513 15.92 27.49 -22.92
CA ASP A 513 15.98 28.50 -23.98
C ASP A 513 17.29 29.30 -23.89
N PHE A 514 17.79 29.54 -22.65
CA PHE A 514 19.07 30.22 -22.44
C PHE A 514 20.25 29.41 -22.98
N GLU A 515 20.32 28.12 -22.65
CA GLU A 515 21.33 27.18 -23.14
C GLU A 515 21.31 27.08 -24.67
N PHE A 516 20.10 27.00 -25.24
CA PHE A 516 19.90 26.97 -26.69
C PHE A 516 20.35 28.29 -27.33
N ALA A 517 19.93 29.43 -26.79
CA ALA A 517 20.31 30.74 -27.32
C ALA A 517 21.83 30.98 -27.28
N LYS A 518 22.51 30.60 -26.19
CA LYS A 518 23.96 30.66 -26.10
C LYS A 518 24.67 29.76 -27.10
N LYS A 519 24.14 28.56 -27.36
CA LYS A 519 24.70 27.61 -28.36
C LYS A 519 24.61 28.13 -29.79
N TYR A 520 23.51 28.82 -30.12
CA TYR A 520 23.21 29.25 -31.48
C TYR A 520 23.41 30.75 -31.67
N ASP A 521 24.04 31.47 -30.69
CA ASP A 521 24.31 32.90 -30.71
C ASP A 521 23.06 33.75 -30.99
N LEU A 522 21.95 33.42 -30.31
CA LEU A 522 20.68 34.11 -30.47
C LEU A 522 20.55 35.27 -29.48
N LYS A 523 19.72 36.26 -29.87
CA LYS A 523 19.47 37.46 -29.08
C LYS A 523 18.90 37.14 -27.71
N LEU A 524 19.44 37.79 -26.66
CA LEU A 524 18.87 37.78 -25.31
C LEU A 524 18.11 39.10 -25.12
N ARG A 525 17.02 39.08 -24.32
CA ARG A 525 16.27 40.27 -23.90
C ARG A 525 15.73 40.08 -22.51
N VAL A 526 16.20 40.87 -21.57
CA VAL A 526 15.68 40.88 -20.18
C VAL A 526 14.34 41.59 -20.15
N VAL A 527 13.30 40.93 -19.64
CA VAL A 527 11.96 41.48 -19.44
C VAL A 527 11.45 41.34 -18.00
N ILE A 528 12.18 40.62 -17.15
CA ILE A 528 11.91 40.55 -15.70
C ILE A 528 13.26 40.79 -14.99
N LYS A 529 13.27 41.67 -14.01
CA LYS A 529 14.45 41.93 -13.16
C LYS A 529 14.08 41.84 -11.68
N PRO A 530 15.05 41.59 -10.77
CA PRO A 530 14.86 41.80 -9.34
C PRO A 530 14.39 43.22 -9.03
N GLU A 531 13.66 43.41 -7.92
CA GLU A 531 13.21 44.75 -7.49
C GLU A 531 14.36 45.68 -7.17
N ASP A 532 15.44 45.17 -6.60
CA ASP A 532 16.55 45.91 -6.03
C ASP A 532 17.80 45.96 -6.91
N SER A 533 17.80 45.40 -8.12
CA SER A 533 18.97 45.35 -9.00
C SER A 533 18.60 45.31 -10.48
N ASP A 534 19.51 45.79 -11.33
CA ASP A 534 19.38 45.68 -12.79
C ASP A 534 20.07 44.39 -13.28
N LEU A 535 19.49 43.80 -14.33
CA LEU A 535 20.07 42.65 -15.05
C LEU A 535 20.56 43.14 -16.43
N ASN A 536 21.78 42.80 -16.77
CA ASN A 536 22.37 43.10 -18.07
C ASN A 536 22.50 41.75 -18.85
N GLU A 537 21.97 41.73 -20.07
CA GLU A 537 21.99 40.53 -20.94
C GLU A 537 23.40 39.99 -21.18
N ALA A 538 24.41 40.92 -21.25
CA ALA A 538 25.80 40.53 -21.49
C ALA A 538 26.45 39.78 -20.31
N ASP A 539 25.99 40.01 -19.09
CA ASP A 539 26.57 39.45 -17.88
C ASP A 539 25.86 38.16 -17.41
N LEU A 540 24.77 37.75 -18.10
CA LEU A 540 24.02 36.56 -17.72
C LEU A 540 24.79 35.26 -18.02
N THR A 541 25.00 34.47 -16.98
CA THR A 541 25.57 33.10 -17.04
C THR A 541 24.51 32.02 -16.99
N GLU A 542 23.33 32.36 -16.51
CA GLU A 542 22.13 31.51 -16.41
C GLU A 542 20.86 32.35 -16.57
N ALA A 543 19.70 31.71 -16.80
CA ALA A 543 18.43 32.40 -16.89
C ALA A 543 17.96 32.91 -15.52
N TYR A 544 17.32 34.08 -15.48
CA TYR A 544 16.66 34.59 -14.28
C TYR A 544 15.24 34.01 -14.18
N LEU A 545 15.01 33.10 -13.24
CA LEU A 545 13.75 32.33 -13.08
C LEU A 545 12.84 32.86 -11.97
N ASP A 546 13.36 33.77 -11.12
CA ASP A 546 12.64 34.24 -9.95
C ASP A 546 11.59 35.32 -10.30
N ARG A 547 10.79 35.67 -9.29
CA ARG A 547 9.83 36.79 -9.38
C ARG A 547 10.57 38.12 -9.46
N GLY A 548 9.92 39.07 -10.14
CA GLY A 548 10.51 40.39 -10.29
C GLY A 548 9.55 41.39 -10.93
N ILE A 549 10.13 42.53 -11.33
CA ILE A 549 9.42 43.63 -11.99
C ILE A 549 9.66 43.55 -13.50
N LEU A 550 8.58 43.78 -14.25
CA LEU A 550 8.64 43.88 -15.71
C LEU A 550 9.41 45.08 -16.18
N VAL A 551 10.29 44.85 -17.15
CA VAL A 551 11.04 45.86 -17.88
C VAL A 551 11.03 45.53 -19.38
N ASN A 552 11.23 46.48 -20.26
CA ASN A 552 11.21 46.30 -21.72
C ASN A 552 9.92 45.63 -22.22
N SER A 553 8.83 45.75 -21.44
CA SER A 553 7.52 45.09 -21.65
C SER A 553 6.43 46.10 -22.00
N GLY A 554 6.83 47.28 -22.50
CA GLY A 554 5.95 48.33 -22.97
C GLY A 554 4.99 48.87 -21.90
N PRO A 555 3.63 48.75 -22.08
CA PRO A 555 2.72 49.34 -21.11
C PRO A 555 2.71 48.62 -19.74
N PHE A 556 3.43 47.51 -19.61
CA PHE A 556 3.47 46.70 -18.39
C PHE A 556 4.75 46.92 -17.58
N ASP A 557 5.65 47.81 -18.04
CA ASP A 557 6.88 48.13 -17.34
C ASP A 557 6.59 48.64 -15.91
N GLY A 558 7.34 48.14 -14.94
CA GLY A 558 7.19 48.49 -13.52
C GLY A 558 6.13 47.66 -12.76
N GLN A 559 5.37 46.80 -13.40
CA GLN A 559 4.45 45.90 -12.73
C GLN A 559 5.18 44.62 -12.25
N GLY A 560 4.72 44.04 -11.16
CA GLY A 560 5.14 42.67 -10.76
C GLY A 560 4.76 41.65 -11.83
N ASN A 561 5.67 40.77 -12.19
CA ASN A 561 5.48 39.86 -13.31
C ASN A 561 4.28 38.90 -13.15
N LEU A 562 4.00 38.42 -11.92
CA LEU A 562 2.83 37.58 -11.67
C LEU A 562 1.51 38.35 -11.68
N GLU A 563 1.54 39.60 -11.24
CA GLU A 563 0.38 40.49 -11.22
C GLU A 563 0.00 40.95 -12.63
N ALA A 564 0.97 41.02 -13.53
CA ALA A 564 0.76 41.40 -14.91
C ALA A 564 0.18 40.31 -15.80
N LEU A 565 0.16 39.04 -15.36
CA LEU A 565 -0.33 37.90 -16.19
C LEU A 565 -1.72 38.15 -16.75
N ASP A 566 -2.68 38.54 -15.91
CA ASP A 566 -4.07 38.77 -16.32
C ASP A 566 -4.19 40.02 -17.20
N SER A 567 -3.49 41.11 -16.87
CA SER A 567 -3.53 42.35 -17.66
C SER A 567 -2.88 42.18 -19.05
N ILE A 568 -1.84 41.35 -19.15
CA ILE A 568 -1.22 41.04 -20.45
C ILE A 568 -2.19 40.18 -21.28
N ALA A 569 -2.85 39.17 -20.65
CA ALA A 569 -3.81 38.35 -21.36
C ALA A 569 -5.02 39.16 -21.84
N ASP A 570 -5.57 40.07 -21.03
CA ASP A 570 -6.61 41.01 -21.44
C ASP A 570 -6.16 41.92 -22.60
N TYR A 571 -4.92 42.38 -22.59
CA TYR A 571 -4.34 43.15 -23.68
C TYR A 571 -4.26 42.36 -24.99
N LEU A 572 -3.86 41.06 -24.92
CA LEU A 572 -3.80 40.17 -26.07
C LEU A 572 -5.19 39.95 -26.71
N GLU A 573 -6.23 39.73 -25.88
CA GLU A 573 -7.60 39.60 -26.37
C GLU A 573 -8.12 40.89 -27.00
N THR A 574 -7.91 42.03 -26.34
CA THR A 574 -8.37 43.33 -26.83
C THR A 574 -7.75 43.72 -28.16
N ASN A 575 -6.50 43.33 -28.41
CA ASN A 575 -5.79 43.63 -29.66
C ASN A 575 -5.94 42.48 -30.72
N GLY A 576 -6.68 41.44 -30.46
CA GLY A 576 -6.93 40.34 -31.38
C GLY A 576 -5.67 39.52 -31.73
N ILE A 577 -4.69 39.48 -30.85
CA ILE A 577 -3.39 38.77 -31.04
C ILE A 577 -3.28 37.50 -30.21
N GLY A 578 -4.29 37.23 -29.38
CA GLY A 578 -4.37 36.04 -28.56
C GLY A 578 -5.64 36.03 -27.71
N HIS A 579 -5.82 34.99 -26.91
CA HIS A 579 -6.93 34.89 -25.97
C HIS A 579 -6.55 34.07 -24.74
N LYS A 580 -7.22 34.34 -23.62
CA LYS A 580 -7.09 33.51 -22.40
C LYS A 580 -7.53 32.09 -22.72
N THR A 581 -6.77 31.12 -22.30
CA THR A 581 -7.13 29.71 -22.49
C THR A 581 -6.66 28.84 -21.33
N VAL A 582 -7.35 27.73 -21.18
CA VAL A 582 -7.00 26.70 -20.19
C VAL A 582 -6.53 25.48 -20.93
N ASN A 583 -5.38 24.98 -20.58
CA ASN A 583 -4.86 23.74 -21.13
C ASN A 583 -4.75 22.67 -20.04
N TYR A 584 -4.98 21.42 -20.41
CA TYR A 584 -4.87 20.27 -19.53
C TYR A 584 -3.72 19.37 -19.97
N ARG A 585 -3.00 18.82 -18.99
CA ARG A 585 -1.96 17.82 -19.26
C ARG A 585 -2.58 16.48 -19.63
N ILE A 586 -3.73 16.12 -19.00
CA ILE A 586 -4.48 14.91 -19.33
C ILE A 586 -4.90 14.92 -20.79
N ARG A 587 -4.90 13.76 -21.42
CA ARG A 587 -5.37 13.54 -22.78
C ARG A 587 -6.57 12.62 -22.80
N ASP A 588 -7.32 12.64 -23.90
CA ASP A 588 -8.41 11.71 -24.09
C ASP A 588 -7.94 10.26 -23.98
N TRP A 589 -8.74 9.45 -23.34
CA TRP A 589 -8.41 8.06 -23.02
C TRP A 589 -8.49 7.19 -24.27
N GLY A 590 -7.36 6.71 -24.76
CA GLY A 590 -7.25 5.78 -25.89
C GLY A 590 -7.61 4.35 -25.47
N ILE A 591 -8.74 3.85 -25.94
CA ILE A 591 -9.26 2.54 -25.50
C ILE A 591 -9.01 1.41 -26.48
N SER A 592 -8.63 1.66 -27.73
CA SER A 592 -8.34 0.62 -28.73
C SER A 592 -7.20 -0.30 -28.31
N ARG A 593 -7.43 -1.62 -28.33
CA ARG A 593 -6.41 -2.65 -28.13
C ARG A 593 -6.45 -3.65 -29.27
N GLN A 594 -5.29 -3.96 -29.86
CA GLN A 594 -5.12 -4.95 -30.92
C GLN A 594 -4.89 -6.33 -30.31
N ARG A 595 -5.75 -6.66 -29.35
CA ARG A 595 -5.69 -7.93 -28.59
C ARG A 595 -7.01 -8.69 -28.74
N TYR A 596 -6.92 -10.01 -28.63
CA TYR A 596 -8.10 -10.86 -28.77
C TYR A 596 -8.95 -10.89 -27.50
N TRP A 597 -8.30 -11.05 -26.34
CA TRP A 597 -9.00 -11.24 -25.06
C TRP A 597 -9.40 -9.90 -24.42
N GLY A 598 -10.53 -9.35 -24.87
CA GLY A 598 -11.10 -8.09 -24.42
C GLY A 598 -12.50 -7.87 -25.01
N THR A 599 -13.22 -6.88 -24.50
CA THR A 599 -14.58 -6.53 -24.99
C THR A 599 -14.51 -6.03 -26.42
N PRO A 600 -15.19 -6.68 -27.39
CA PRO A 600 -15.27 -6.19 -28.77
C PRO A 600 -15.94 -4.81 -28.84
N ILE A 601 -15.36 -3.88 -29.58
CA ILE A 601 -15.96 -2.56 -29.81
C ILE A 601 -17.15 -2.72 -30.76
N PRO A 602 -18.38 -2.33 -30.37
CA PRO A 602 -19.63 -2.67 -31.11
C PRO A 602 -19.89 -1.73 -32.29
N MET A 603 -18.89 -1.60 -33.19
CA MET A 603 -18.97 -0.71 -34.34
C MET A 603 -18.79 -1.46 -35.65
N ILE A 604 -19.40 -0.92 -36.72
CA ILE A 604 -19.40 -1.48 -38.07
C ILE A 604 -18.89 -0.41 -39.06
N HIS A 605 -17.97 -0.80 -39.90
CA HIS A 605 -17.41 0.00 -41.00
C HIS A 605 -18.12 -0.32 -42.32
N CYS A 606 -18.86 0.63 -42.82
CA CYS A 606 -19.59 0.56 -44.09
C CYS A 606 -19.02 1.57 -45.09
N ASP A 607 -18.75 1.14 -46.34
CA ASP A 607 -18.16 2.03 -47.36
C ASP A 607 -19.12 3.19 -47.73
N ASP A 608 -20.45 2.96 -47.69
CA ASP A 608 -21.46 3.99 -48.00
C ASP A 608 -21.87 4.85 -46.80
N CYS A 609 -21.95 4.26 -45.61
CA CYS A 609 -22.49 4.91 -44.40
C CYS A 609 -21.43 5.39 -43.42
N GLY A 610 -20.16 5.06 -43.64
CA GLY A 610 -19.08 5.30 -42.70
C GLY A 610 -19.14 4.38 -41.49
N ILE A 611 -18.81 4.90 -40.29
CA ILE A 611 -18.83 4.17 -39.05
C ILE A 611 -20.26 4.19 -38.47
N VAL A 612 -20.81 3.01 -38.19
CA VAL A 612 -22.18 2.83 -37.71
C VAL A 612 -22.17 1.91 -36.50
N PRO A 613 -22.89 2.21 -35.40
CA PRO A 613 -22.99 1.31 -34.28
C PRO A 613 -23.79 0.05 -34.61
N VAL A 614 -23.50 -1.04 -33.93
CA VAL A 614 -24.34 -2.24 -33.92
C VAL A 614 -25.70 -1.87 -33.29
N LYS A 615 -26.76 -2.46 -33.73
CA LYS A 615 -28.10 -2.20 -33.14
C LYS A 615 -28.11 -2.67 -31.67
N LYS A 616 -28.76 -1.88 -30.81
CA LYS A 616 -28.80 -2.19 -29.36
C LYS A 616 -29.46 -3.56 -29.07
N GLU A 617 -30.39 -3.97 -29.94
CA GLU A 617 -31.07 -5.25 -29.87
C GLU A 617 -30.18 -6.45 -30.22
N ASP A 618 -29.10 -6.22 -31.01
CA ASP A 618 -28.17 -7.24 -31.49
C ASP A 618 -26.96 -7.41 -30.54
N LEU A 619 -26.92 -6.68 -29.40
CA LEU A 619 -25.90 -6.83 -28.37
C LEU A 619 -26.16 -8.09 -27.52
N PRO A 620 -25.09 -8.75 -27.05
CA PRO A 620 -23.67 -8.42 -27.24
C PRO A 620 -23.10 -8.83 -28.60
N VAL A 621 -22.09 -8.06 -29.07
CA VAL A 621 -21.14 -8.59 -30.06
C VAL A 621 -20.24 -9.57 -29.34
N VAL A 622 -20.49 -10.87 -29.54
CA VAL A 622 -19.82 -11.93 -28.78
C VAL A 622 -18.42 -12.20 -29.33
N LEU A 623 -17.45 -12.34 -28.43
CA LEU A 623 -16.10 -12.76 -28.77
C LEU A 623 -16.10 -14.26 -29.16
N PRO A 624 -15.63 -14.63 -30.39
CA PRO A 624 -15.62 -16.04 -30.79
C PRO A 624 -14.57 -16.82 -29.96
N LEU A 625 -14.96 -17.97 -29.36
CA LEU A 625 -14.11 -18.75 -28.47
C LEU A 625 -13.38 -19.93 -29.14
N ASP A 626 -13.57 -20.13 -30.41
CA ASP A 626 -13.01 -21.22 -31.22
C ASP A 626 -11.84 -20.81 -32.11
N LEU A 627 -11.31 -19.60 -31.94
CA LEU A 627 -10.20 -19.08 -32.72
C LEU A 627 -8.84 -19.59 -32.20
N GLU A 628 -7.96 -19.98 -33.13
CA GLU A 628 -6.57 -20.27 -32.78
C GLU A 628 -5.77 -18.98 -32.55
N LEU A 629 -5.09 -18.91 -31.43
CA LEU A 629 -4.21 -17.80 -31.11
C LEU A 629 -2.97 -17.78 -32.01
N ARG A 630 -2.55 -16.60 -32.42
CA ARG A 630 -1.33 -16.40 -33.17
C ARG A 630 -0.11 -16.48 -32.26
N SER A 631 0.89 -17.22 -32.65
CA SER A 631 2.14 -17.39 -31.89
C SER A 631 2.92 -16.09 -31.66
N ASN A 632 2.68 -15.06 -32.49
CA ASN A 632 3.30 -13.73 -32.36
C ASN A 632 2.53 -12.76 -31.45
N GLY A 633 1.42 -13.20 -30.81
CA GLY A 633 0.65 -12.39 -29.87
C GLY A 633 -0.33 -11.39 -30.49
N GLY A 634 -0.46 -11.31 -31.80
CA GLY A 634 -1.45 -10.42 -32.46
C GLY A 634 -2.87 -10.99 -32.42
N SER A 635 -3.88 -10.11 -32.44
CA SER A 635 -5.29 -10.51 -32.50
C SER A 635 -5.62 -11.34 -33.74
N PRO A 636 -6.29 -12.49 -33.62
CA PRO A 636 -6.79 -13.26 -34.75
C PRO A 636 -8.05 -12.66 -35.37
N LEU A 637 -8.79 -11.79 -34.69
CA LEU A 637 -10.09 -11.25 -35.08
C LEU A 637 -10.09 -10.61 -36.50
N PRO A 638 -9.07 -9.82 -36.91
CA PRO A 638 -9.03 -9.24 -38.24
C PRO A 638 -8.98 -10.25 -39.38
N PHE A 639 -8.63 -11.49 -39.09
CA PHE A 639 -8.42 -12.56 -40.06
C PHE A 639 -9.53 -13.62 -40.08
N ASP A 640 -10.52 -13.46 -39.21
CA ASP A 640 -11.70 -14.33 -39.18
C ASP A 640 -12.89 -13.70 -39.91
N PRO A 641 -13.25 -14.22 -41.11
CA PRO A 641 -14.38 -13.72 -41.87
C PRO A 641 -15.72 -13.87 -41.13
N THR A 642 -15.87 -14.88 -40.29
CA THR A 642 -17.11 -15.14 -39.55
C THR A 642 -17.38 -14.05 -38.52
N PHE A 643 -16.33 -13.46 -37.97
CA PHE A 643 -16.41 -12.31 -37.07
C PHE A 643 -16.47 -10.99 -37.82
N THR A 644 -15.60 -10.80 -38.83
CA THR A 644 -15.41 -9.49 -39.50
C THR A 644 -16.49 -9.16 -40.47
N GLU A 645 -17.01 -10.10 -41.27
CA GLU A 645 -18.00 -9.85 -42.31
C GLU A 645 -19.42 -9.71 -41.70
N THR A 646 -20.11 -8.64 -42.03
CA THR A 646 -21.46 -8.36 -41.54
C THR A 646 -22.24 -7.50 -42.52
N THR A 647 -23.49 -7.23 -42.20
CA THR A 647 -24.34 -6.29 -42.93
C THR A 647 -24.45 -4.97 -42.22
N CYS A 648 -24.41 -3.88 -42.95
CA CYS A 648 -24.62 -2.54 -42.40
C CYS A 648 -26.03 -2.39 -41.85
N PRO A 649 -26.23 -2.03 -40.56
CA PRO A 649 -27.57 -1.88 -40.00
C PRO A 649 -28.36 -0.70 -40.56
N LYS A 650 -27.69 0.24 -41.27
CA LYS A 650 -28.31 1.43 -41.87
C LYS A 650 -28.72 1.23 -43.31
N CYS A 651 -27.87 0.65 -44.19
CA CYS A 651 -28.15 0.48 -45.62
C CYS A 651 -28.31 -0.98 -46.05
N SER A 652 -28.09 -1.96 -45.13
CA SER A 652 -28.12 -3.40 -45.43
C SER A 652 -27.08 -3.88 -46.45
N GLY A 653 -26.12 -3.03 -46.84
CA GLY A 653 -24.97 -3.39 -47.68
C GLY A 653 -23.92 -4.23 -46.91
N GLN A 654 -22.98 -4.81 -47.63
CA GLN A 654 -21.81 -5.49 -47.03
C GLN A 654 -21.01 -4.50 -46.17
N ALA A 655 -20.56 -4.93 -45.05
CA ALA A 655 -19.83 -4.10 -44.10
C ALA A 655 -18.88 -4.98 -43.23
N ARG A 656 -18.01 -4.37 -42.48
CA ARG A 656 -17.05 -5.08 -41.62
C ARG A 656 -17.18 -4.61 -40.20
N ARG A 657 -17.15 -5.55 -39.23
CA ARG A 657 -17.06 -5.21 -37.82
C ARG A 657 -15.70 -4.60 -37.46
N GLU A 658 -15.70 -3.75 -36.47
CA GLU A 658 -14.46 -3.34 -35.78
C GLU A 658 -13.80 -4.57 -35.14
N THR A 659 -12.47 -4.61 -35.19
CA THR A 659 -11.68 -5.74 -34.72
C THR A 659 -10.79 -5.39 -33.54
N ASP A 660 -10.70 -4.12 -33.18
CA ASP A 660 -10.12 -3.69 -31.92
C ASP A 660 -11.04 -4.08 -30.75
N THR A 661 -10.44 -4.43 -29.63
CA THR A 661 -11.12 -4.61 -28.34
C THR A 661 -10.89 -3.42 -27.44
N MET A 662 -11.69 -3.27 -26.40
CA MET A 662 -11.55 -2.19 -25.43
C MET A 662 -10.38 -2.44 -24.48
N ASP A 663 -9.83 -1.36 -23.94
CA ASP A 663 -8.91 -1.39 -22.79
C ASP A 663 -9.59 -2.02 -21.58
N THR A 664 -8.94 -2.96 -20.90
CA THR A 664 -9.49 -3.67 -19.74
C THR A 664 -9.90 -2.74 -18.58
N PHE A 665 -9.42 -1.50 -18.57
CA PHE A 665 -9.88 -0.51 -17.59
C PHE A 665 -11.28 0.01 -17.86
N VAL A 666 -11.84 -0.20 -19.04
CA VAL A 666 -13.25 0.14 -19.34
C VAL A 666 -14.15 -0.77 -18.51
N GLU A 667 -13.88 -2.08 -18.51
CA GLU A 667 -14.63 -3.08 -17.74
C GLU A 667 -14.57 -2.78 -16.24
N SER A 668 -13.40 -2.41 -15.71
CA SER A 668 -13.23 -2.11 -14.29
C SER A 668 -13.71 -0.73 -13.87
N SER A 669 -14.12 0.14 -14.81
CA SER A 669 -14.55 1.52 -14.48
C SER A 669 -15.97 1.62 -13.94
N TRP A 670 -16.77 0.54 -13.96
CA TRP A 670 -18.17 0.55 -13.57
C TRP A 670 -18.67 -0.75 -12.87
N TYR A 671 -17.83 -1.72 -12.64
CA TYR A 671 -18.18 -3.01 -12.04
C TYR A 671 -18.81 -2.88 -10.65
N PHE A 672 -18.41 -1.85 -9.89
CA PHE A 672 -19.00 -1.53 -8.59
C PHE A 672 -20.48 -1.11 -8.68
N ASP A 673 -20.89 -0.49 -9.77
CA ASP A 673 -22.30 -0.19 -10.04
C ASP A 673 -23.05 -1.49 -10.36
N ARG A 674 -22.46 -2.37 -11.17
CA ARG A 674 -23.05 -3.65 -11.58
C ARG A 674 -23.23 -4.63 -10.42
N TYR A 675 -22.35 -4.64 -9.45
CA TYR A 675 -22.52 -5.45 -8.23
C TYR A 675 -23.82 -5.13 -7.44
N ALA A 676 -24.35 -3.93 -7.56
CA ALA A 676 -25.63 -3.60 -6.94
C ALA A 676 -26.78 -4.42 -7.56
N CYS A 677 -26.68 -4.81 -8.84
CA CYS A 677 -27.74 -5.49 -9.58
C CYS A 677 -27.20 -6.47 -10.65
N PRO A 678 -26.37 -7.49 -10.28
CA PRO A 678 -25.68 -8.32 -11.28
C PRO A 678 -26.62 -9.18 -12.12
N ASP A 679 -27.79 -9.49 -11.61
CA ASP A 679 -28.85 -10.30 -12.22
C ASP A 679 -29.87 -9.48 -13.05
N TYR A 680 -29.72 -8.15 -13.12
CA TYR A 680 -30.63 -7.29 -13.88
C TYR A 680 -30.35 -7.37 -15.38
N ASN A 681 -31.41 -7.61 -16.20
CA ASN A 681 -31.27 -7.89 -17.64
C ASN A 681 -32.12 -6.97 -18.54
N GLU A 682 -32.84 -5.99 -17.98
CA GLU A 682 -33.63 -5.03 -18.74
C GLU A 682 -32.83 -3.76 -19.12
N GLY A 683 -31.64 -3.63 -18.58
CA GLY A 683 -30.73 -2.50 -18.81
C GLY A 683 -29.38 -2.71 -18.12
N PRO A 684 -28.45 -1.76 -18.25
CA PRO A 684 -27.13 -1.88 -17.61
C PRO A 684 -27.22 -1.88 -16.08
N LEU A 685 -28.15 -1.11 -15.52
CA LEU A 685 -28.30 -0.90 -14.07
C LEU A 685 -29.77 -0.76 -13.67
N ASP A 686 -30.13 -1.35 -12.55
CA ASP A 686 -31.43 -1.18 -11.89
C ASP A 686 -31.41 0.10 -11.02
N ALA A 687 -32.22 1.07 -11.36
CA ALA A 687 -32.19 2.39 -10.75
C ALA A 687 -32.46 2.37 -9.23
N GLU A 688 -33.37 1.50 -8.74
CA GLU A 688 -33.71 1.43 -7.32
C GLU A 688 -32.58 0.80 -6.51
N ARG A 689 -31.96 -0.26 -7.05
CA ARG A 689 -30.87 -0.98 -6.39
C ARG A 689 -29.58 -0.15 -6.37
N VAL A 690 -29.23 0.53 -7.47
CA VAL A 690 -28.05 1.41 -7.50
C VAL A 690 -28.24 2.63 -6.63
N ASP A 691 -29.45 3.23 -6.59
CA ASP A 691 -29.77 4.36 -5.69
C ASP A 691 -29.64 3.97 -4.20
N TYR A 692 -29.94 2.70 -3.87
CA TYR A 692 -29.78 2.22 -2.48
C TYR A 692 -28.31 1.98 -2.11
N TRP A 693 -27.53 1.32 -2.98
CA TRP A 693 -26.18 0.89 -2.62
C TRP A 693 -25.10 1.94 -2.86
N LEU A 694 -25.20 2.75 -3.92
CA LEU A 694 -24.16 3.71 -4.28
C LEU A 694 -24.26 5.03 -3.47
N PRO A 695 -23.13 5.74 -3.34
CA PRO A 695 -21.76 5.35 -3.69
C PRO A 695 -21.21 4.24 -2.79
N VAL A 696 -20.09 3.62 -3.19
CA VAL A 696 -19.34 2.70 -2.33
C VAL A 696 -18.84 3.47 -1.10
N ASP A 697 -19.13 2.97 0.10
CA ASP A 697 -18.76 3.66 1.35
C ASP A 697 -17.28 3.54 1.67
N GLN A 698 -16.70 2.37 1.44
CA GLN A 698 -15.27 2.12 1.63
C GLN A 698 -14.70 1.33 0.48
N TYR A 699 -13.72 1.89 -0.21
CA TYR A 699 -12.97 1.21 -1.26
C TYR A 699 -11.53 0.93 -0.80
N ILE A 700 -10.99 -0.25 -1.13
CA ILE A 700 -9.67 -0.70 -0.68
C ILE A 700 -8.89 -1.26 -1.87
N GLY A 701 -7.67 -0.76 -2.09
CA GLY A 701 -6.83 -1.23 -3.19
C GLY A 701 -5.44 -0.63 -3.22
N GLY A 702 -4.69 -0.89 -4.29
CA GLY A 702 -3.32 -0.42 -4.46
C GLY A 702 -3.24 1.04 -4.91
N ILE A 703 -2.22 1.76 -4.42
CA ILE A 703 -1.98 3.16 -4.80
C ILE A 703 -1.53 3.30 -6.27
N GLU A 704 -1.02 2.23 -6.88
CA GLU A 704 -0.64 2.17 -8.30
C GLU A 704 -1.77 2.52 -9.26
N HIS A 705 -3.01 2.38 -8.80
CA HIS A 705 -4.21 2.72 -9.57
C HIS A 705 -4.66 4.18 -9.47
N ALA A 706 -3.90 5.04 -8.77
CA ALA A 706 -4.29 6.43 -8.49
C ALA A 706 -4.65 7.24 -9.75
N ILE A 707 -3.87 7.12 -10.83
CA ILE A 707 -4.06 7.81 -12.11
C ILE A 707 -4.56 6.89 -13.24
N LEU A 708 -4.85 5.62 -12.93
CA LEU A 708 -5.41 4.59 -13.81
C LEU A 708 -6.88 4.37 -13.45
N HIS A 709 -7.19 3.16 -12.94
CA HIS A 709 -8.52 2.74 -12.57
C HIS A 709 -9.31 3.76 -11.72
N LEU A 710 -8.69 4.37 -10.69
CA LEU A 710 -9.38 5.34 -9.84
C LEU A 710 -9.78 6.62 -10.59
N LEU A 711 -8.98 7.08 -11.54
CA LEU A 711 -9.29 8.24 -12.37
C LEU A 711 -10.39 7.89 -13.39
N TYR A 712 -10.26 6.73 -14.05
CA TYR A 712 -11.22 6.25 -15.03
C TYR A 712 -12.58 5.95 -14.42
N SER A 713 -12.65 5.37 -13.22
CA SER A 713 -13.91 5.15 -12.50
C SER A 713 -14.63 6.46 -12.19
N ARG A 714 -13.91 7.51 -11.80
CA ARG A 714 -14.46 8.86 -11.59
C ARG A 714 -15.04 9.46 -12.86
N PHE A 715 -14.33 9.30 -13.98
CA PHE A 715 -14.80 9.71 -15.28
C PHE A 715 -16.06 8.92 -15.70
N TYR A 716 -16.00 7.60 -15.64
CA TYR A 716 -17.08 6.72 -16.09
C TYR A 716 -18.36 6.90 -15.26
N THR A 717 -18.24 7.12 -13.96
CA THR A 717 -19.38 7.48 -13.08
C THR A 717 -20.08 8.75 -13.55
N ARG A 718 -19.34 9.79 -14.00
CA ARG A 718 -19.91 10.99 -14.57
C ARG A 718 -20.63 10.73 -15.88
N VAL A 719 -20.03 9.93 -16.73
CA VAL A 719 -20.64 9.51 -17.99
C VAL A 719 -21.95 8.77 -17.74
N LEU A 720 -21.99 7.77 -16.86
CA LEU A 720 -23.19 7.03 -16.51
C LEU A 720 -24.28 7.94 -15.92
N LYS A 721 -23.89 8.94 -15.13
CA LYS A 721 -24.82 9.96 -14.63
C LYS A 721 -25.39 10.79 -15.75
N ASP A 722 -24.59 11.28 -16.69
CA ASP A 722 -25.03 12.12 -17.81
C ASP A 722 -25.85 11.33 -18.83
N LEU A 723 -25.66 10.01 -18.91
CA LEU A 723 -26.50 9.07 -19.66
C LEU A 723 -27.82 8.76 -18.91
N GLY A 724 -27.93 9.08 -17.62
CA GLY A 724 -29.13 8.89 -16.81
C GLY A 724 -29.24 7.54 -16.09
N HIS A 725 -28.16 6.74 -16.07
CA HIS A 725 -28.15 5.43 -15.44
C HIS A 725 -27.97 5.47 -13.92
N ILE A 726 -27.28 6.50 -13.40
CA ILE A 726 -27.02 6.71 -11.96
C ILE A 726 -27.18 8.19 -11.59
N LYS A 727 -27.23 8.50 -10.27
CA LYS A 727 -27.39 9.88 -9.77
C LYS A 727 -26.11 10.44 -9.14
N ILE A 728 -25.16 9.61 -8.76
CA ILE A 728 -23.93 10.02 -8.07
C ILE A 728 -22.91 10.64 -9.04
N LYS A 729 -21.96 11.39 -8.51
CA LYS A 729 -20.83 11.96 -9.28
C LYS A 729 -19.49 11.30 -8.96
N GLU A 730 -19.36 10.72 -7.78
CA GLU A 730 -18.15 10.06 -7.33
C GLU A 730 -18.44 8.61 -6.95
N PRO A 731 -17.62 7.66 -7.39
CA PRO A 731 -17.88 6.24 -7.17
C PRO A 731 -17.65 5.80 -5.72
N PHE A 732 -16.66 6.39 -5.03
CA PHE A 732 -16.17 5.95 -3.73
C PHE A 732 -16.14 7.11 -2.73
N THR A 733 -16.77 6.93 -1.55
CA THR A 733 -16.77 7.93 -0.47
C THR A 733 -15.41 7.96 0.24
N ASN A 734 -14.93 6.79 0.65
CA ASN A 734 -13.65 6.64 1.33
C ASN A 734 -12.74 5.68 0.56
N LEU A 735 -11.45 6.01 0.51
CA LEU A 735 -10.42 5.20 -0.12
C LEU A 735 -9.32 4.86 0.90
N LEU A 736 -9.00 3.58 1.01
CA LEU A 736 -7.82 3.10 1.73
C LEU A 736 -6.83 2.52 0.72
N THR A 737 -5.66 3.14 0.62
CA THR A 737 -4.55 2.59 -0.17
C THR A 737 -3.69 1.69 0.71
N GLN A 738 -3.64 0.41 0.37
CA GLN A 738 -2.84 -0.56 1.12
C GLN A 738 -1.35 -0.48 0.77
N GLY A 739 -0.49 -0.73 1.77
CA GLY A 739 0.93 -0.93 1.55
C GLY A 739 1.24 -2.30 0.93
N MET A 740 2.40 -2.44 0.33
CA MET A 740 2.82 -3.66 -0.37
C MET A 740 3.27 -4.76 0.59
N VAL A 741 3.21 -6.01 0.16
CA VAL A 741 3.88 -7.10 0.87
C VAL A 741 5.27 -7.30 0.29
N CYS A 742 6.28 -7.21 1.14
CA CYS A 742 7.68 -7.24 0.76
C CYS A 742 8.40 -8.46 1.34
N LYS A 743 9.36 -8.99 0.60
CA LYS A 743 10.25 -10.08 1.03
C LYS A 743 11.60 -9.95 0.35
N ALA A 744 12.67 -10.39 1.03
CA ALA A 744 14.00 -10.46 0.45
C ALA A 744 14.02 -11.38 -0.77
N THR A 745 14.77 -10.98 -1.80
CA THR A 745 15.02 -11.82 -2.97
C THR A 745 16.15 -12.82 -2.70
N GLN A 746 16.13 -13.96 -3.39
CA GLN A 746 17.17 -14.98 -3.33
C GLN A 746 17.71 -15.22 -4.74
N GLN A 747 19.01 -15.09 -4.93
CA GLN A 747 19.65 -15.20 -6.24
C GLN A 747 20.74 -16.25 -6.26
N CYS A 748 20.67 -17.13 -7.26
CA CYS A 748 21.74 -18.04 -7.62
C CYS A 748 22.57 -17.42 -8.76
N PRO A 749 23.91 -17.49 -8.74
CA PRO A 749 24.73 -16.98 -9.84
C PRO A 749 24.41 -17.59 -11.20
N GLU A 750 23.97 -18.85 -11.23
CA GLU A 750 23.68 -19.59 -12.48
C GLU A 750 22.20 -19.55 -12.88
N HIS A 751 21.27 -19.54 -11.89
CA HIS A 751 19.83 -19.68 -12.14
C HIS A 751 19.03 -18.39 -11.89
N GLY A 752 19.70 -17.28 -11.56
CA GLY A 752 19.06 -16.01 -11.26
C GLY A 752 18.17 -16.07 -10.01
N TYR A 753 17.01 -15.44 -10.04
CA TYR A 753 16.07 -15.47 -8.91
C TYR A 753 15.52 -16.87 -8.63
N LEU A 754 15.44 -17.25 -7.36
CA LEU A 754 14.93 -18.53 -6.88
C LEU A 754 13.69 -18.35 -6.00
N TYR A 755 12.76 -19.31 -6.08
CA TYR A 755 11.72 -19.45 -5.07
C TYR A 755 12.30 -19.93 -3.72
N PRO A 756 11.69 -19.56 -2.57
CA PRO A 756 12.17 -20.01 -1.26
C PRO A 756 12.40 -21.53 -1.15
N LYS A 757 11.54 -22.33 -1.76
CA LYS A 757 11.62 -23.80 -1.79
C LYS A 757 12.78 -24.36 -2.65
N GLU A 758 13.37 -23.54 -3.51
CA GLU A 758 14.53 -23.90 -4.34
C GLU A 758 15.85 -23.61 -3.64
N VAL A 759 15.80 -23.14 -2.37
CA VAL A 759 16.97 -22.84 -1.56
C VAL A 759 16.98 -23.75 -0.33
N VAL A 760 18.04 -24.54 -0.20
CA VAL A 760 18.25 -25.45 0.94
C VAL A 760 19.60 -25.10 1.57
N GLU A 761 19.62 -24.80 2.87
CA GLU A 761 20.83 -24.44 3.62
C GLU A 761 21.68 -23.36 2.92
N ASP A 762 21.03 -22.28 2.45
CA ASP A 762 21.62 -21.16 1.70
C ASP A 762 22.27 -21.55 0.34
N ARG A 763 21.86 -22.69 -0.21
CA ARG A 763 22.35 -23.20 -1.49
C ARG A 763 21.20 -23.43 -2.48
N CYS A 764 21.51 -23.25 -3.75
CA CYS A 764 20.59 -23.55 -4.84
C CYS A 764 20.38 -25.07 -4.95
N SER A 765 19.15 -25.53 -4.83
CA SER A 765 18.82 -26.97 -4.94
C SER A 765 19.13 -27.61 -6.31
N ARG A 766 19.44 -26.77 -7.34
CA ARG A 766 19.71 -27.22 -8.71
C ARG A 766 21.22 -27.39 -9.02
N CYS A 767 22.07 -26.52 -8.47
CA CYS A 767 23.52 -26.49 -8.77
C CYS A 767 24.41 -26.42 -7.53
N ASP A 768 23.83 -26.47 -6.33
CA ASP A 768 24.56 -26.37 -5.04
C ASP A 768 25.40 -25.07 -4.87
N ALA A 769 25.23 -24.07 -5.76
CA ALA A 769 25.88 -22.77 -5.62
C ALA A 769 25.31 -21.99 -4.45
N HIS A 770 26.14 -21.19 -3.78
CA HIS A 770 25.71 -20.32 -2.69
C HIS A 770 24.71 -19.26 -3.19
N VAL A 771 23.58 -19.14 -2.49
CA VAL A 771 22.52 -18.18 -2.80
C VAL A 771 22.78 -16.85 -2.09
N THR A 772 22.74 -15.77 -2.86
CA THR A 772 22.83 -14.41 -2.31
C THR A 772 21.44 -13.91 -1.94
N VAL A 773 21.28 -13.45 -0.68
CA VAL A 773 20.07 -12.76 -0.23
C VAL A 773 20.17 -11.29 -0.64
N GLY A 774 19.24 -10.83 -1.46
CA GLY A 774 19.16 -9.44 -1.92
C GLY A 774 18.27 -8.57 -1.02
N ASN A 775 17.95 -7.37 -1.51
CA ASN A 775 17.12 -6.42 -0.78
C ASN A 775 15.68 -6.92 -0.58
N ILE A 776 15.04 -6.39 0.47
CA ILE A 776 13.60 -6.55 0.72
C ILE A 776 12.87 -5.67 -0.29
N VAL A 777 12.09 -6.29 -1.17
CA VAL A 777 11.34 -5.62 -2.23
C VAL A 777 9.93 -6.20 -2.34
N LYS A 778 9.02 -5.49 -3.01
CA LYS A 778 7.67 -5.97 -3.33
C LYS A 778 7.72 -7.41 -3.85
N MET A 779 6.88 -8.28 -3.30
CA MET A 779 6.73 -9.64 -3.80
C MET A 779 6.24 -9.65 -5.25
N SER A 780 6.94 -10.38 -6.11
CA SER A 780 6.55 -10.54 -7.51
C SER A 780 6.95 -11.91 -8.05
N LYS A 781 6.19 -12.42 -9.03
CA LYS A 781 6.50 -13.69 -9.70
C LYS A 781 7.83 -13.63 -10.45
N SER A 782 8.16 -12.46 -11.04
CA SER A 782 9.43 -12.26 -11.76
C SER A 782 10.66 -12.35 -10.85
N LYS A 783 10.55 -11.87 -9.60
CA LYS A 783 11.62 -11.95 -8.59
C LYS A 783 11.55 -13.22 -7.74
N LYS A 784 10.58 -14.08 -7.96
CA LYS A 784 10.35 -15.37 -7.27
C LYS A 784 10.37 -15.29 -5.74
N ASN A 785 10.13 -14.11 -5.16
CA ASN A 785 10.09 -13.87 -3.72
C ASN A 785 8.66 -13.95 -3.14
N VAL A 786 7.75 -14.61 -3.83
CA VAL A 786 6.35 -14.79 -3.43
C VAL A 786 6.19 -15.91 -2.40
N VAL A 787 5.15 -15.80 -1.58
CA VAL A 787 4.70 -16.80 -0.62
C VAL A 787 3.34 -17.32 -1.08
N ASP A 788 3.19 -18.64 -1.13
CA ASP A 788 1.90 -19.29 -1.46
C ASP A 788 1.01 -19.32 -0.21
N PRO A 789 -0.15 -18.66 -0.22
CA PRO A 789 -1.08 -18.68 0.90
C PRO A 789 -1.59 -20.09 1.22
N GLN A 790 -1.68 -20.98 0.22
CA GLN A 790 -2.21 -22.32 0.40
C GLN A 790 -1.33 -23.15 1.35
N GLU A 791 -0.01 -23.09 1.19
CA GLU A 791 0.93 -23.79 2.08
C GLU A 791 0.78 -23.34 3.54
N LEU A 792 0.50 -22.05 3.75
CA LEU A 792 0.30 -21.49 5.08
C LEU A 792 -1.04 -21.91 5.68
N ILE A 793 -2.11 -21.89 4.88
CA ILE A 793 -3.44 -22.31 5.32
C ILE A 793 -3.41 -23.80 5.70
N ASP A 794 -2.76 -24.64 4.91
CA ASP A 794 -2.64 -26.07 5.15
C ASP A 794 -1.80 -26.40 6.40
N ARG A 795 -0.89 -25.51 6.81
CA ARG A 795 -0.05 -25.67 8.00
C ARG A 795 -0.62 -25.03 9.25
N TYR A 796 -1.17 -23.82 9.16
CA TYR A 796 -1.54 -22.99 10.30
C TYR A 796 -3.02 -22.63 10.38
N GLY A 797 -3.80 -22.86 9.33
CA GLY A 797 -5.17 -22.42 9.17
C GLY A 797 -5.30 -20.98 8.66
N ALA A 798 -6.48 -20.66 8.11
CA ALA A 798 -6.80 -19.35 7.56
C ALA A 798 -6.80 -18.25 8.62
N ASP A 799 -7.35 -18.50 9.82
CA ASP A 799 -7.40 -17.52 10.91
C ASP A 799 -5.99 -17.03 11.33
N THR A 800 -5.00 -17.92 11.31
CA THR A 800 -3.61 -17.54 11.62
C THR A 800 -3.04 -16.60 10.56
N VAL A 801 -3.28 -16.91 9.28
CA VAL A 801 -2.79 -16.09 8.16
C VAL A 801 -3.45 -14.72 8.15
N ARG A 802 -4.78 -14.66 8.37
CA ARG A 802 -5.56 -13.43 8.52
C ARG A 802 -4.99 -12.55 9.63
N MET A 803 -4.82 -13.14 10.81
CA MET A 803 -4.30 -12.44 11.97
C MET A 803 -2.90 -11.87 11.74
N PHE A 804 -2.00 -12.65 11.13
CA PHE A 804 -0.65 -12.18 10.82
C PHE A 804 -0.66 -10.98 9.87
N CYS A 805 -1.44 -11.03 8.79
CA CYS A 805 -1.54 -9.94 7.81
C CYS A 805 -1.99 -8.61 8.43
N LEU A 806 -2.81 -8.66 9.47
CA LEU A 806 -3.34 -7.48 10.15
C LEU A 806 -2.47 -7.00 11.32
N PHE A 807 -1.78 -7.95 11.99
CA PHE A 807 -0.98 -7.64 13.17
C PHE A 807 0.41 -7.10 12.84
N ALA A 808 1.02 -7.57 11.73
CA ALA A 808 2.41 -7.30 11.41
C ALA A 808 2.67 -5.83 11.02
N SER A 809 1.70 -5.15 10.39
CA SER A 809 1.85 -3.76 9.93
C SER A 809 0.49 -3.06 9.80
N PRO A 810 0.41 -1.73 10.02
CA PRO A 810 -0.78 -0.95 9.65
C PRO A 810 -1.12 -1.11 8.15
N PRO A 811 -2.41 -0.99 7.76
CA PRO A 811 -2.82 -1.22 6.37
C PRO A 811 -2.12 -0.35 5.33
N ASP A 812 -1.86 0.92 5.64
CA ASP A 812 -1.22 1.91 4.76
C ASP A 812 0.31 1.75 4.62
N LYS A 813 0.92 0.91 5.45
CA LYS A 813 2.37 0.66 5.46
C LYS A 813 2.70 -0.67 4.81
N ASP A 814 3.91 -0.76 4.26
CA ASP A 814 4.42 -2.01 3.73
C ASP A 814 4.53 -3.07 4.82
N LEU A 815 4.26 -4.31 4.45
CA LEU A 815 4.36 -5.47 5.31
C LEU A 815 5.60 -6.28 4.91
N GLU A 816 6.57 -6.35 5.80
CA GLU A 816 7.68 -7.28 5.65
C GLU A 816 7.25 -8.69 6.10
N TRP A 817 7.42 -9.65 5.21
CA TRP A 817 7.04 -11.03 5.49
C TRP A 817 7.97 -11.69 6.51
N SER A 818 7.38 -12.30 7.54
CA SER A 818 8.07 -13.00 8.62
C SER A 818 7.39 -14.32 8.97
N GLU A 819 8.06 -15.44 8.79
CA GLU A 819 7.55 -16.75 9.20
C GLU A 819 7.39 -16.85 10.72
N GLN A 820 8.32 -16.24 11.49
CA GLN A 820 8.24 -16.16 12.96
C GLN A 820 6.98 -15.39 13.42
N GLY A 821 6.58 -14.36 12.66
CA GLY A 821 5.34 -13.62 12.93
C GLY A 821 4.09 -14.48 12.75
N VAL A 822 4.09 -15.38 11.76
CA VAL A 822 2.99 -16.36 11.55
C VAL A 822 2.94 -17.34 12.71
N ASP A 823 4.09 -17.91 13.14
CA ASP A 823 4.18 -18.80 14.30
C ASP A 823 3.69 -18.09 15.60
N GLY A 824 4.05 -16.82 15.76
CA GLY A 824 3.59 -15.97 16.89
C GLY A 824 2.06 -15.84 16.92
N SER A 825 1.45 -15.61 15.75
CA SER A 825 -0.02 -15.51 15.60
C SER A 825 -0.69 -16.84 15.94
N TYR A 826 -0.17 -17.96 15.46
CA TYR A 826 -0.68 -19.29 15.77
C TYR A 826 -0.62 -19.61 17.27
N ARG A 827 0.51 -19.33 17.93
CA ARG A 827 0.66 -19.50 19.40
C ARG A 827 -0.33 -18.64 20.17
N PHE A 828 -0.64 -17.43 19.70
CA PHE A 828 -1.66 -16.61 20.35
C PHE A 828 -3.05 -17.21 20.22
N LEU A 829 -3.44 -17.72 19.05
CA LEU A 829 -4.72 -18.39 18.87
C LEU A 829 -4.85 -19.65 19.77
N GLN A 830 -3.78 -20.43 19.88
CA GLN A 830 -3.74 -21.55 20.84
C GLN A 830 -3.92 -21.09 22.29
N ARG A 831 -3.40 -19.91 22.68
CA ARG A 831 -3.59 -19.33 24.01
C ARG A 831 -5.03 -18.90 24.25
N VAL A 832 -5.66 -18.27 23.25
CA VAL A 832 -7.10 -17.93 23.32
C VAL A 832 -7.95 -19.19 23.44
N TRP A 833 -7.64 -20.20 22.64
CA TRP A 833 -8.32 -21.51 22.72
C TRP A 833 -8.25 -22.12 24.10
N ARG A 834 -7.05 -22.22 24.69
CA ARG A 834 -6.85 -22.76 26.05
C ARG A 834 -7.54 -21.93 27.12
N LEU A 835 -7.52 -20.60 27.02
CA LEU A 835 -8.23 -19.72 27.94
C LEU A 835 -9.71 -20.09 28.08
N VAL A 836 -10.35 -20.49 26.97
CA VAL A 836 -11.77 -20.90 26.98
C VAL A 836 -11.91 -22.38 27.38
N VAL A 837 -11.18 -23.28 26.72
CA VAL A 837 -11.38 -24.74 26.87
C VAL A 837 -10.99 -25.25 28.24
N ASP A 838 -9.87 -24.75 28.80
CA ASP A 838 -9.42 -25.16 30.15
C ASP A 838 -10.37 -24.71 31.27
N HIS A 839 -11.23 -23.74 31.00
CA HIS A 839 -12.18 -23.15 31.97
C HIS A 839 -13.65 -23.26 31.55
N LEU A 840 -13.92 -24.12 30.57
CA LEU A 840 -15.23 -24.20 29.93
C LEU A 840 -16.36 -24.54 30.89
N GLU A 841 -16.10 -25.46 31.81
CA GLU A 841 -17.09 -25.90 32.81
C GLU A 841 -17.46 -24.78 33.78
N GLU A 842 -16.50 -23.98 34.20
CA GLU A 842 -16.74 -22.84 35.09
C GLU A 842 -17.45 -21.71 34.38
N LEU A 843 -17.04 -21.44 33.14
CA LEU A 843 -17.65 -20.40 32.31
C LEU A 843 -19.13 -20.70 32.04
N LYS A 844 -19.50 -21.97 31.79
CA LYS A 844 -20.90 -22.37 31.52
C LYS A 844 -21.81 -22.22 32.74
N LYS A 845 -21.27 -22.29 33.97
CA LYS A 845 -22.06 -22.21 35.21
C LYS A 845 -22.53 -20.80 35.55
N VAL A 846 -21.94 -19.77 34.97
CA VAL A 846 -22.24 -18.37 35.29
C VAL A 846 -22.72 -17.63 34.05
N LYS A 847 -23.38 -16.49 34.25
CA LYS A 847 -23.64 -15.52 33.18
C LYS A 847 -22.56 -14.46 33.16
N ALA A 848 -22.29 -13.88 31.99
CA ALA A 848 -21.39 -12.75 31.86
C ALA A 848 -21.90 -11.57 32.71
N TRP A 849 -20.97 -10.89 33.38
CA TRP A 849 -21.33 -9.74 34.22
C TRP A 849 -21.76 -8.55 33.35
N ASN A 850 -22.90 -7.93 33.70
CA ASN A 850 -23.45 -6.79 32.94
C ASN A 850 -24.01 -5.67 33.85
N GLU A 851 -23.85 -5.78 35.19
CA GLU A 851 -24.37 -4.78 36.12
C GLU A 851 -23.32 -3.72 36.51
N LYS A 852 -23.79 -2.58 36.99
CA LYS A 852 -22.90 -1.55 37.55
C LYS A 852 -22.55 -1.88 38.98
N ARG A 853 -21.30 -2.12 39.29
CA ARG A 853 -20.79 -2.39 40.62
C ARG A 853 -19.32 -2.00 40.71
N ASP A 854 -18.91 -1.46 41.85
CA ASP A 854 -17.50 -1.29 42.14
C ASP A 854 -16.87 -2.61 42.57
N PHE A 855 -15.74 -2.92 41.99
CA PHE A 855 -14.91 -4.07 42.33
C PHE A 855 -13.65 -3.63 43.06
N VAL A 856 -13.06 -4.56 43.83
CA VAL A 856 -11.72 -4.41 44.39
C VAL A 856 -10.70 -5.20 43.57
N ASP A 857 -9.43 -4.78 43.64
CA ASP A 857 -8.35 -5.52 42.99
C ASP A 857 -8.18 -6.93 43.61
N PRO A 858 -7.85 -7.94 42.77
CA PRO A 858 -7.48 -7.88 41.37
C PRO A 858 -8.66 -7.94 40.38
N LEU A 859 -9.89 -8.13 40.80
CA LEU A 859 -11.07 -8.27 39.96
C LEU A 859 -11.41 -6.94 39.23
N LYS A 860 -11.19 -5.81 39.91
CA LYS A 860 -11.34 -4.46 39.36
C LYS A 860 -10.44 -4.26 38.14
N SER A 861 -9.22 -4.78 38.19
CA SER A 861 -8.27 -4.69 37.06
C SER A 861 -8.79 -5.40 35.81
N VAL A 862 -9.28 -6.65 35.91
CA VAL A 862 -9.87 -7.41 34.80
C VAL A 862 -11.08 -6.68 34.20
N HIS A 863 -11.99 -6.22 35.08
CA HIS A 863 -13.20 -5.50 34.64
C HIS A 863 -12.86 -4.22 33.90
N ARG A 864 -11.97 -3.39 34.44
CA ARG A 864 -11.50 -2.16 33.79
C ARG A 864 -10.81 -2.47 32.47
N LYS A 865 -9.86 -3.42 32.42
CA LYS A 865 -9.13 -3.80 31.23
C LYS A 865 -10.07 -4.26 30.12
N THR A 866 -11.16 -4.96 30.45
CA THR A 866 -12.20 -5.37 29.50
C THR A 866 -12.78 -4.15 28.79
N HIS A 867 -13.21 -3.13 29.53
CA HIS A 867 -13.82 -1.92 28.97
C HIS A 867 -12.81 -1.01 28.26
N GLU A 868 -11.58 -0.90 28.76
CA GLU A 868 -10.47 -0.21 28.07
C GLU A 868 -10.20 -0.85 26.70
N THR A 869 -10.22 -2.18 26.63
CA THR A 869 -9.99 -2.93 25.39
C THR A 869 -11.12 -2.71 24.40
N ILE A 870 -12.40 -2.77 24.83
CA ILE A 870 -13.54 -2.45 23.94
C ILE A 870 -13.38 -1.05 23.35
N LYS A 871 -13.16 -0.04 24.19
CA LYS A 871 -12.98 1.36 23.74
C LYS A 871 -11.83 1.50 22.74
N LYS A 872 -10.69 0.90 23.05
CA LYS A 872 -9.49 0.95 22.21
C LYS A 872 -9.69 0.27 20.87
N VAL A 873 -10.21 -0.95 20.85
CA VAL A 873 -10.44 -1.73 19.63
C VAL A 873 -11.48 -1.04 18.74
N THR A 874 -12.58 -0.55 19.32
CA THR A 874 -13.61 0.19 18.57
C THR A 874 -13.01 1.42 17.89
N SER A 875 -12.25 2.24 18.64
CA SER A 875 -11.60 3.45 18.06
C SER A 875 -10.57 3.11 16.98
N ASP A 876 -9.81 2.05 17.15
CA ASP A 876 -8.77 1.65 16.20
C ASP A 876 -9.37 1.09 14.90
N VAL A 877 -10.47 0.33 14.99
CA VAL A 877 -11.14 -0.25 13.81
C VAL A 877 -12.00 0.79 13.09
N GLU A 878 -12.81 1.58 13.83
CA GLU A 878 -13.77 2.52 13.23
C GLU A 878 -13.10 3.69 12.51
N ASN A 879 -12.09 4.31 13.12
CA ASN A 879 -11.58 5.60 12.69
C ASN A 879 -10.19 5.55 12.05
N ARG A 880 -9.42 4.49 12.27
CA ARG A 880 -7.99 4.47 11.96
C ARG A 880 -7.55 3.26 11.16
N PHE A 881 -8.33 2.21 11.10
CA PHE A 881 -7.93 0.90 10.56
C PHE A 881 -6.61 0.37 11.16
N HIS A 882 -6.34 0.69 12.46
CA HIS A 882 -5.13 0.27 13.16
C HIS A 882 -5.31 -1.12 13.78
N PHE A 883 -5.49 -2.14 12.95
CA PHE A 883 -5.77 -3.51 13.38
C PHE A 883 -4.65 -4.09 14.26
N ASN A 884 -3.40 -3.75 14.01
CA ASN A 884 -2.26 -4.19 14.79
C ASN A 884 -2.35 -3.73 16.27
N THR A 885 -2.75 -2.49 16.53
CA THR A 885 -2.93 -1.99 17.88
C THR A 885 -4.21 -2.50 18.53
N ALA A 886 -5.27 -2.73 17.76
CA ALA A 886 -6.49 -3.38 18.21
C ALA A 886 -6.21 -4.82 18.68
N ILE A 887 -5.51 -5.62 17.89
CA ILE A 887 -5.10 -6.98 18.23
C ILE A 887 -4.19 -6.97 19.48
N SER A 888 -3.24 -6.03 19.57
CA SER A 888 -2.38 -5.88 20.74
C SER A 888 -3.17 -5.62 22.01
N ALA A 889 -4.22 -4.77 21.95
CA ALA A 889 -5.08 -4.50 23.09
C ALA A 889 -5.83 -5.76 23.57
N VAL A 890 -6.28 -6.59 22.61
CA VAL A 890 -6.90 -7.88 22.95
C VAL A 890 -5.89 -8.86 23.54
N MET A 891 -4.65 -8.89 23.05
CA MET A 891 -3.56 -9.69 23.64
C MET A 891 -3.28 -9.30 25.10
N GLU A 892 -3.32 -7.99 25.40
CA GLU A 892 -3.19 -7.50 26.77
C GLU A 892 -4.36 -7.94 27.66
N LEU A 893 -5.60 -7.91 27.15
CA LEU A 893 -6.77 -8.40 27.88
C LEU A 893 -6.66 -9.90 28.19
N VAL A 894 -6.24 -10.71 27.23
CA VAL A 894 -5.97 -12.14 27.42
C VAL A 894 -4.90 -12.36 28.50
N ASN A 895 -3.84 -11.57 28.49
CA ASN A 895 -2.77 -11.66 29.50
C ASN A 895 -3.29 -11.29 30.91
N GLU A 896 -4.07 -10.21 31.04
CA GLU A 896 -4.64 -9.79 32.32
C GLU A 896 -5.62 -10.84 32.89
N THR A 897 -6.47 -11.39 32.01
CA THR A 897 -7.41 -12.46 32.39
C THR A 897 -6.68 -13.72 32.85
N ASN A 898 -5.65 -14.14 32.11
CA ASN A 898 -4.83 -15.29 32.53
C ASN A 898 -4.05 -15.03 33.82
N HIS A 899 -3.53 -13.82 34.00
CA HIS A 899 -2.85 -13.43 35.25
C HIS A 899 -3.79 -13.53 36.44
N PHE A 900 -5.03 -13.04 36.26
CA PHE A 900 -6.06 -13.18 37.31
C PHE A 900 -6.40 -14.65 37.62
N LEU A 901 -6.58 -15.48 36.58
CA LEU A 901 -6.93 -16.88 36.72
C LEU A 901 -5.84 -17.70 37.42
N ASN A 902 -4.57 -17.40 37.14
CA ASN A 902 -3.39 -18.06 37.70
C ASN A 902 -3.03 -17.52 39.12
N GLY A 903 -3.67 -16.45 39.58
CA GLY A 903 -3.47 -15.89 40.92
C GLY A 903 -4.01 -16.82 42.04
N GLU A 904 -3.47 -16.67 43.27
CA GLU A 904 -3.84 -17.48 44.42
C GLU A 904 -5.32 -17.32 44.80
N GLY A 905 -5.91 -18.39 45.38
CA GLY A 905 -7.27 -18.43 45.89
C GLY A 905 -8.33 -18.94 44.93
N LYS A 906 -9.38 -19.55 45.51
CA LYS A 906 -10.53 -20.08 44.77
C LYS A 906 -11.40 -18.92 44.26
N LYS A 907 -11.74 -18.93 42.96
CA LYS A 907 -12.62 -17.93 42.35
C LYS A 907 -14.08 -18.24 42.69
N ASP A 908 -14.80 -17.27 43.19
CA ASP A 908 -16.24 -17.37 43.44
C ASP A 908 -17.08 -17.16 42.17
N ALA A 909 -18.39 -17.30 42.27
CA ALA A 909 -19.30 -17.13 41.14
C ALA A 909 -19.26 -15.72 40.56
N LEU A 910 -19.01 -14.68 41.39
CA LEU A 910 -18.89 -13.31 40.94
C LEU A 910 -17.63 -13.12 40.11
N ALA A 911 -16.49 -13.63 40.59
CA ALA A 911 -15.22 -13.60 39.87
C ALA A 911 -15.34 -14.28 38.50
N TRP A 912 -15.98 -15.46 38.43
CA TRP A 912 -16.24 -16.17 37.17
C TRP A 912 -17.19 -15.42 36.26
N SER A 913 -18.17 -14.68 36.76
CA SER A 913 -19.03 -13.82 35.89
C SER A 913 -18.27 -12.71 35.25
N VAL A 914 -17.32 -12.07 35.94
CA VAL A 914 -16.45 -11.03 35.36
C VAL A 914 -15.44 -11.63 34.37
N VAL A 915 -14.84 -12.78 34.72
CA VAL A 915 -13.98 -13.54 33.81
C VAL A 915 -14.74 -13.93 32.54
N ARG A 916 -15.97 -14.44 32.67
CA ARG A 916 -16.80 -14.77 31.52
C ARG A 916 -17.04 -13.55 30.61
N LYS A 917 -17.34 -12.38 31.20
CA LYS A 917 -17.47 -11.13 30.44
C LYS A 917 -16.19 -10.78 29.68
N SER A 918 -15.03 -10.91 30.31
CA SER A 918 -13.73 -10.66 29.66
C SER A 918 -13.45 -11.64 28.52
N VAL A 919 -13.75 -12.93 28.72
CA VAL A 919 -13.56 -13.97 27.69
C VAL A 919 -14.53 -13.78 26.53
N GLU A 920 -15.82 -13.55 26.78
CA GLU A 920 -16.80 -13.27 25.73
C GLU A 920 -16.41 -12.02 24.94
N THR A 921 -15.97 -10.95 25.63
CA THR A 921 -15.47 -9.73 24.99
C THR A 921 -14.25 -10.03 24.10
N THR A 922 -13.29 -10.81 24.61
CA THR A 922 -12.12 -11.23 23.81
C THR A 922 -12.53 -11.92 22.51
N VAL A 923 -13.48 -12.86 22.60
CA VAL A 923 -13.97 -13.64 21.45
C VAL A 923 -14.75 -12.74 20.47
N ILE A 924 -15.61 -11.85 20.97
CA ILE A 924 -16.36 -10.92 20.12
C ILE A 924 -15.42 -9.95 19.39
N LEU A 925 -14.46 -9.34 20.10
CA LEU A 925 -13.53 -8.37 19.50
C LEU A 925 -12.57 -8.99 18.47
N LEU A 926 -12.23 -10.27 18.62
CA LEU A 926 -11.42 -11.02 17.67
C LEU A 926 -12.21 -11.56 16.49
N SER A 927 -13.54 -11.64 16.56
CA SER A 927 -14.35 -12.34 15.54
C SER A 927 -14.23 -11.76 14.14
N PRO A 928 -14.06 -10.46 13.91
CA PRO A 928 -13.80 -9.97 12.55
C PRO A 928 -12.44 -10.42 12.01
N VAL A 929 -11.44 -10.58 12.86
CA VAL A 929 -10.07 -10.94 12.50
C VAL A 929 -9.93 -12.45 12.26
N VAL A 930 -10.43 -13.26 13.20
CA VAL A 930 -10.28 -14.73 13.23
C VAL A 930 -11.63 -15.42 13.42
N PRO A 931 -12.51 -15.36 12.41
CA PRO A 931 -13.92 -15.70 12.56
C PRO A 931 -14.19 -17.17 12.88
N HIS A 932 -13.34 -18.09 12.39
CA HIS A 932 -13.62 -19.53 12.55
C HIS A 932 -13.41 -19.97 14.00
N ILE A 933 -12.26 -19.68 14.59
CA ILE A 933 -11.97 -20.04 15.98
C ILE A 933 -12.92 -19.34 16.95
N THR A 934 -13.31 -18.10 16.67
CA THR A 934 -14.19 -17.33 17.56
C THR A 934 -15.63 -17.84 17.52
N ASP A 935 -16.19 -18.16 16.36
CA ASP A 935 -17.52 -18.79 16.25
C ASP A 935 -17.54 -20.14 16.98
N GLU A 936 -16.46 -20.93 16.88
CA GLU A 936 -16.34 -22.20 17.60
C GLU A 936 -16.34 -21.99 19.12
N LEU A 937 -15.49 -21.11 19.62
CA LEU A 937 -15.39 -20.82 21.06
C LEU A 937 -16.70 -20.25 21.60
N TRP A 938 -17.39 -19.43 20.82
CA TRP A 938 -18.71 -18.88 21.15
C TRP A 938 -19.75 -19.96 21.33
N GLN A 939 -19.82 -20.90 20.40
CA GLN A 939 -20.72 -22.04 20.47
C GLN A 939 -20.37 -22.98 21.64
N MET A 940 -19.06 -23.23 21.87
CA MET A 940 -18.60 -24.04 23.01
C MET A 940 -19.03 -23.46 24.36
N MET A 941 -19.04 -22.13 24.51
CA MET A 941 -19.51 -21.45 25.73
C MET A 941 -21.03 -21.52 25.95
N GLY A 942 -21.77 -22.15 25.02
CA GLY A 942 -23.22 -22.38 25.11
C GLY A 942 -24.10 -21.36 24.42
N HIS A 943 -23.52 -20.51 23.55
CA HIS A 943 -24.27 -19.59 22.74
C HIS A 943 -24.73 -20.24 21.43
N VAL A 944 -25.75 -19.66 20.80
CA VAL A 944 -26.35 -20.18 19.54
C VAL A 944 -26.09 -19.16 18.42
N GLY A 945 -25.81 -19.66 17.22
CA GLY A 945 -25.57 -18.83 16.03
C GLY A 945 -24.13 -18.32 15.90
N SER A 946 -23.88 -17.55 14.84
CA SER A 946 -22.59 -16.93 14.57
C SER A 946 -22.45 -15.58 15.27
N LEU A 947 -21.23 -15.25 15.65
CA LEU A 947 -20.85 -13.96 16.22
C LEU A 947 -21.16 -12.78 15.30
N LEU A 948 -21.24 -13.01 13.99
CA LEU A 948 -21.57 -11.95 13.03
C LEU A 948 -22.97 -11.34 13.27
N ASN A 949 -23.86 -12.06 13.97
CA ASN A 949 -25.19 -11.59 14.37
C ASN A 949 -25.23 -11.06 15.82
N VAL A 950 -24.10 -11.06 16.52
CA VAL A 950 -23.98 -10.51 17.88
C VAL A 950 -23.62 -9.02 17.77
N PRO A 951 -24.35 -8.13 18.46
CA PRO A 951 -23.99 -6.71 18.44
C PRO A 951 -22.58 -6.45 18.96
N TRP A 952 -21.89 -5.49 18.33
CA TRP A 952 -20.60 -5.02 18.83
C TRP A 952 -20.73 -4.50 20.26
N PRO A 953 -19.81 -4.83 21.18
CA PRO A 953 -19.99 -4.52 22.58
C PRO A 953 -19.74 -3.04 22.89
N ASP A 954 -20.58 -2.49 23.76
CA ASP A 954 -20.38 -1.16 24.33
C ASP A 954 -19.46 -1.20 25.55
N TYR A 955 -18.74 -0.12 25.77
CA TYR A 955 -17.91 0.04 26.98
C TYR A 955 -18.59 0.94 28.03
N ASN A 956 -18.28 0.67 29.31
CA ASN A 956 -18.79 1.48 30.40
C ASN A 956 -17.75 2.53 30.81
N GLU A 957 -18.09 3.81 30.72
CA GLU A 957 -17.22 4.92 31.11
C GLU A 957 -16.90 4.91 32.63
N ASP A 958 -17.81 4.45 33.48
CA ASP A 958 -17.54 4.36 34.92
C ASP A 958 -16.46 3.34 35.24
N ALA A 959 -16.42 2.23 34.49
CA ALA A 959 -15.39 1.21 34.64
C ALA A 959 -13.97 1.71 34.26
N LEU A 960 -13.89 2.76 33.41
CA LEU A 960 -12.64 3.37 32.97
C LEU A 960 -12.06 4.37 34.00
N LYS A 961 -12.81 4.76 35.01
CA LYS A 961 -12.35 5.70 36.05
C LYS A 961 -11.22 5.07 36.84
N THR A 962 -10.05 5.69 36.83
CA THR A 962 -8.90 5.30 37.63
C THR A 962 -8.80 6.21 38.84
N GLU A 963 -8.63 5.61 40.00
CA GLU A 963 -8.38 6.39 41.23
C GLU A 963 -6.97 6.98 41.22
N LYS A 964 -6.06 6.34 40.53
CA LYS A 964 -4.67 6.76 40.42
C LYS A 964 -4.23 6.88 38.96
N LYS A 965 -3.37 7.82 38.66
CA LYS A 965 -2.71 8.01 37.35
C LYS A 965 -1.21 7.93 37.51
N LEU A 966 -0.57 7.26 36.54
CA LEU A 966 0.89 7.24 36.45
C LEU A 966 1.34 8.53 35.74
N VAL A 967 2.20 9.29 36.43
CA VAL A 967 2.82 10.50 35.91
C VAL A 967 4.30 10.25 35.67
N ILE A 968 4.77 10.51 34.44
CA ILE A 968 6.18 10.40 34.09
C ILE A 968 6.90 11.69 34.45
N LEU A 969 8.00 11.56 35.22
CA LEU A 969 8.81 12.68 35.65
C LEU A 969 10.09 12.77 34.82
N GLN A 970 10.30 13.93 34.20
CA GLN A 970 11.47 14.25 33.41
C GLN A 970 12.25 15.42 34.05
N VAL A 971 13.57 15.41 33.81
CA VAL A 971 14.44 16.56 34.08
C VAL A 971 15.18 16.87 32.77
N ASN A 972 15.01 18.07 32.25
CA ASN A 972 15.52 18.51 30.93
C ASN A 972 15.19 17.51 29.81
N GLY A 973 13.93 17.05 29.73
CA GLY A 973 13.44 16.12 28.71
C GLY A 973 13.81 14.65 28.90
N LYS A 974 14.66 14.29 29.89
CA LYS A 974 15.04 12.90 30.18
C LYS A 974 14.22 12.33 31.32
N VAL A 975 13.59 11.17 31.10
CA VAL A 975 12.81 10.45 32.13
C VAL A 975 13.70 10.10 33.34
N ARG A 976 13.27 10.47 34.54
CA ARG A 976 14.01 10.24 35.80
C ARG A 976 13.22 9.42 36.80
N SER A 977 11.92 9.57 36.83
CA SER A 977 11.04 8.83 37.74
C SER A 977 9.63 8.63 37.14
N ARG A 978 8.85 7.85 37.87
CA ARG A 978 7.42 7.66 37.61
C ARG A 978 6.73 7.65 38.95
N ILE A 979 5.68 8.44 39.13
CA ILE A 979 4.89 8.49 40.34
C ILE A 979 3.43 8.15 40.07
N GLU A 980 2.77 7.50 41.01
CA GLU A 980 1.32 7.35 40.99
C GLU A 980 0.70 8.49 41.81
N VAL A 981 -0.22 9.21 41.20
CA VAL A 981 -0.97 10.29 41.84
C VAL A 981 -2.46 9.98 41.77
N ALA A 982 -3.26 10.56 42.68
CA ALA A 982 -4.71 10.45 42.59
C ALA A 982 -5.19 11.05 41.24
N ALA A 983 -6.16 10.41 40.60
CA ALA A 983 -6.69 10.90 39.31
C ALA A 983 -7.32 12.31 39.44
N SER A 984 -7.81 12.67 40.64
CA SER A 984 -8.36 13.97 40.98
C SER A 984 -7.29 15.05 41.21
N SER A 985 -6.02 14.68 41.36
CA SER A 985 -4.95 15.62 41.69
C SER A 985 -4.89 16.77 40.68
N SER A 986 -4.79 17.97 41.20
CA SER A 986 -4.59 19.19 40.42
C SER A 986 -3.18 19.21 39.79
N GLU A 987 -2.96 20.07 38.82
CA GLU A 987 -1.62 20.22 38.22
C GLU A 987 -0.61 20.71 39.27
N MET A 988 -1.01 21.57 40.20
CA MET A 988 -0.16 22.05 41.26
C MET A 988 0.24 20.92 42.26
N GLU A 989 -0.67 20.00 42.59
CA GLU A 989 -0.36 18.86 43.41
C GLU A 989 0.58 17.88 42.70
N ILE A 990 0.35 17.65 41.41
CA ILE A 990 1.23 16.81 40.61
C ILE A 990 2.63 17.43 40.51
N GLU A 991 2.73 18.73 40.31
CA GLU A 991 3.99 19.47 40.29
C GLU A 991 4.71 19.37 41.65
N ALA A 992 3.99 19.57 42.78
CA ALA A 992 4.55 19.44 44.12
C ALA A 992 5.10 18.02 44.36
N LEU A 993 4.34 16.97 44.01
CA LEU A 993 4.76 15.59 44.14
C LEU A 993 5.97 15.24 43.22
N ALA A 994 5.99 15.81 42.02
CA ALA A 994 7.11 15.62 41.09
C ALA A 994 8.39 16.26 41.61
N LEU A 995 8.30 17.44 42.22
CA LEU A 995 9.43 18.12 42.82
C LEU A 995 9.88 17.45 44.12
N ALA A 996 8.98 16.77 44.85
CA ALA A 996 9.31 16.02 46.03
C ALA A 996 9.91 14.63 45.78
N ASP A 997 9.84 14.13 44.51
CA ASP A 997 10.37 12.80 44.16
C ASP A 997 11.90 12.74 44.35
N GLU A 998 12.38 11.78 45.11
CA GLU A 998 13.82 11.64 45.42
C GLU A 998 14.73 11.52 44.19
N LYS A 999 14.24 10.86 43.13
CA LYS A 999 15.02 10.67 41.90
C LYS A 999 15.09 11.96 41.10
N VAL A 1000 14.01 12.75 41.09
CA VAL A 1000 14.00 14.08 40.50
C VAL A 1000 14.93 15.00 41.27
N GLN A 1001 14.83 14.99 42.60
CA GLN A 1001 15.66 15.81 43.50
C GLN A 1001 17.17 15.58 43.30
N ARG A 1002 17.63 14.34 43.06
CA ARG A 1002 19.03 14.02 42.76
C ARG A 1002 19.56 14.75 41.50
N HIS A 1003 18.69 15.07 40.58
CA HIS A 1003 19.07 15.74 39.33
C HIS A 1003 18.86 17.28 39.35
N VAL A 1004 18.10 17.76 40.34
CA VAL A 1004 17.77 19.18 40.49
C VAL A 1004 18.63 19.82 41.62
N LYS A 1005 19.15 19.03 42.59
CA LYS A 1005 19.93 19.50 43.70
C LYS A 1005 21.09 20.38 43.27
N GLY A 1006 21.12 21.60 43.80
CA GLY A 1006 22.14 22.63 43.53
C GLY A 1006 21.94 23.40 42.22
N LYS A 1007 20.82 23.24 41.50
CA LYS A 1007 20.49 23.97 40.30
C LYS A 1007 19.20 24.79 40.49
N ALA A 1008 19.14 25.95 39.85
CA ALA A 1008 17.93 26.78 39.86
C ALA A 1008 16.89 26.18 38.90
N ILE A 1009 15.69 25.93 39.38
CA ILE A 1009 14.58 25.48 38.54
C ILE A 1009 14.07 26.69 37.74
N LYS A 1010 14.20 26.62 36.43
CA LYS A 1010 13.73 27.64 35.48
C LYS A 1010 12.24 27.55 35.20
N ARG A 1011 11.75 26.32 35.05
CA ARG A 1011 10.35 26.07 34.70
C ARG A 1011 9.96 24.62 35.02
N VAL A 1012 8.70 24.42 35.48
CA VAL A 1012 8.06 23.11 35.56
C VAL A 1012 6.90 23.10 34.55
N ILE A 1013 6.86 22.09 33.71
CA ILE A 1013 5.87 21.94 32.67
C ILE A 1013 5.07 20.66 32.94
N VAL A 1014 3.79 20.82 33.26
CA VAL A 1014 2.84 19.70 33.38
C VAL A 1014 2.08 19.54 32.06
N VAL A 1015 2.17 18.36 31.45
CA VAL A 1015 1.52 18.08 30.17
C VAL A 1015 0.37 17.09 30.42
N GLN A 1016 -0.85 17.54 30.20
CA GLN A 1016 -2.08 16.75 30.31
C GLN A 1016 -2.18 15.88 31.59
N LYS A 1017 -1.56 16.31 32.71
CA LYS A 1017 -1.47 15.53 33.97
C LYS A 1017 -0.88 14.11 33.80
N LYS A 1018 -0.11 13.86 32.74
CA LYS A 1018 0.55 12.57 32.43
C LYS A 1018 2.07 12.64 32.50
N LEU A 1019 2.62 13.83 32.31
CA LEU A 1019 4.07 14.06 32.28
C LEU A 1019 4.40 15.39 32.99
N VAL A 1020 5.44 15.38 33.78
CA VAL A 1020 6.03 16.60 34.35
C VAL A 1020 7.47 16.69 33.89
N ASN A 1021 7.84 17.81 33.29
CA ASN A 1021 9.21 18.09 32.89
C ASN A 1021 9.76 19.27 33.72
N VAL A 1022 10.74 19.00 34.57
CA VAL A 1022 11.44 19.99 35.35
C VAL A 1022 12.66 20.49 34.53
N VAL A 1023 12.67 21.76 34.23
CA VAL A 1023 13.76 22.40 33.48
C VAL A 1023 14.67 23.14 34.48
N VAL A 1024 15.93 22.76 34.52
CA VAL A 1024 16.96 23.34 35.42
C VAL A 1024 18.12 23.95 34.64
#